data_4087a3f5020b7cc861b35a7b48e58c34
#
_entry.id   4087a3f5020b7cc861b35a7b48e58c34
#
_cell.length_a   1.000
_cell.length_b   1.000
_cell.length_c   1.000
_cell.angle_alpha   90.00
_cell.angle_beta   90.00
_cell.angle_gamma   90.00
#
_symmetry.space_group_name_H-M   'P 1'
#
loop_
_entity.id
_entity.type
_entity.pdbx_description
1 polymer ?
#
loop_
_entity_poly.entity_id
_entity_poly.type
_entity_poly.pdbx_seq_one_letter_code
_entity_poly.pdbx_strand_id
1 'polypeptide(L)'
;MKKNNAFRRAAALMAALSITVSLAAPAFADTYYIDYGDITITKNEDGSQTIEQGGDKWTDKAGEETVITTSNTVITTLESDLEGPAAEDSDFGPVVEDNYQPAQPEDAEKPEGADQPEIAVEPKSADRQESADQQAVPAAAPAGATPVNKKDDGFWGNTITVINNIADKVLNLTLKDVKIDVSDTGDQYDWDQKGKAALSVQGKGNVEIELDGDNELKSGTQSAGLEKTSTGTLTLKDDNKEAGSLTATGGFNSAGIGGGYLGDGKNITITGGTVTATGGSSGAGIGGGREGKGENITITGGTVNATGNEDGAGIGGGSSGSGENITITGGEVTASGGDNWDDCGAGIGGGNGGVGKNITITGGTVNATGGYGGGAAGIGGAFANGENITITGGTVNVTGGYGGGAGIGGGAEGGGGNNITIKGGTVTATGGGYSGTGGAGIGGGSSGSGENITINDGKVTATGGSYAAGIGGGSVGAWGGDAGSGKNITINGGTVNATGTDGGAGIGGGENGNGEDITINGGKVNASGAYGGAGIGGGVNGIGSKVTVSGAAQVTATATGSGPDWSGVGTGATIGNGGSKTPDGPVDGKEIQADISHLTTGYIHHIIYNPDLDSDGKPDGILKEWWEFALPKPIPDGESLDLHVETLKGAPLLFNTRQQGSTLRVTTDNLSARLHGTRQALETLQEQGVEQIQFVTTLKTTTLSVADLLAEGGSWFALEHDGLGSRRLSAAQAESLKCRMR
;
A
#
# COMPACT_ATOMS: atom_id res chain seq x y z
N MET A 1 -23.19 10.80 25.33
CA MET A 1 -22.24 9.89 25.98
C MET A 1 -22.79 8.47 26.21
N LYS A 2 -23.55 7.84 25.32
CA LYS A 2 -24.04 6.44 25.47
C LYS A 2 -23.78 5.52 24.27
N LYS A 3 -23.06 5.96 23.22
CA LYS A 3 -22.76 5.14 22.03
C LYS A 3 -21.35 4.54 21.99
N ASN A 4 -20.42 4.96 22.85
CA ASN A 4 -19.03 4.45 22.83
C ASN A 4 -18.79 3.17 23.68
N ASN A 5 -19.80 2.71 24.44
CA ASN A 5 -19.64 1.51 25.26
C ASN A 5 -20.04 0.20 24.56
N ALA A 6 -20.77 0.29 23.44
CA ALA A 6 -21.15 -0.90 22.68
C ALA A 6 -20.01 -1.44 21.83
N PHE A 7 -19.20 -0.53 21.24
CA PHE A 7 -18.04 -0.92 20.41
C PHE A 7 -16.88 -1.52 21.25
N ARG A 8 -16.66 -0.99 22.45
CA ARG A 8 -15.63 -1.57 23.37
C ARG A 8 -16.05 -2.93 23.94
N ARG A 9 -17.33 -3.21 24.06
CA ARG A 9 -17.83 -4.52 24.50
C ARG A 9 -17.82 -5.56 23.38
N ALA A 10 -18.03 -5.16 22.13
CA ALA A 10 -17.92 -6.06 20.98
C ALA A 10 -16.47 -6.44 20.68
N ALA A 11 -15.51 -5.50 20.79
CA ALA A 11 -14.08 -5.79 20.64
C ALA A 11 -13.53 -6.65 21.79
N ALA A 12 -14.04 -6.47 23.02
CA ALA A 12 -13.65 -7.31 24.15
C ALA A 12 -14.30 -8.72 24.09
N LEU A 13 -15.46 -8.87 23.44
CA LEU A 13 -16.08 -10.19 23.27
C LEU A 13 -15.40 -10.99 22.14
N MET A 14 -14.92 -10.34 21.10
CA MET A 14 -14.14 -11.00 20.04
C MET A 14 -12.73 -11.37 20.50
N ALA A 15 -12.10 -10.55 21.34
CA ALA A 15 -10.82 -10.90 21.98
C ALA A 15 -10.96 -11.97 23.07
N ALA A 16 -12.15 -12.15 23.68
CA ALA A 16 -12.38 -13.19 24.66
C ALA A 16 -12.81 -14.54 24.06
N LEU A 17 -13.27 -14.56 22.80
CA LEU A 17 -13.59 -15.80 22.08
C LEU A 17 -12.36 -16.45 21.43
N SER A 18 -11.24 -15.73 21.32
CA SER A 18 -9.99 -16.26 20.77
C SER A 18 -8.99 -16.79 21.82
N ILE A 19 -9.35 -16.82 23.12
CA ILE A 19 -8.44 -17.24 24.19
C ILE A 19 -8.91 -18.54 24.90
N THR A 20 -9.90 -19.22 24.39
CA THR A 20 -10.27 -20.54 24.91
C THR A 20 -10.06 -21.66 23.89
N VAL A 21 -8.90 -21.67 23.23
CA VAL A 21 -8.44 -22.88 22.56
C VAL A 21 -7.17 -23.37 23.24
N SER A 22 -7.39 -24.36 24.08
CA SER A 22 -6.55 -25.48 24.46
C SER A 22 -5.09 -25.22 24.85
N LEU A 23 -4.88 -25.18 26.16
CA LEU A 23 -3.79 -25.90 26.81
C LEU A 23 -4.23 -27.36 27.01
N ALA A 24 -4.59 -28.07 25.95
CA ALA A 24 -4.52 -29.52 25.94
C ALA A 24 -3.17 -29.87 25.35
N ALA A 25 -2.34 -30.60 26.06
CA ALA A 25 -1.15 -31.23 25.51
C ALA A 25 -1.55 -31.93 24.20
N PRO A 26 -0.78 -31.82 23.09
CA PRO A 26 -1.14 -32.49 21.87
C PRO A 26 -1.29 -33.99 22.17
N ALA A 27 -2.48 -34.51 21.94
CA ALA A 27 -2.64 -35.95 21.80
C ALA A 27 -1.70 -36.37 20.69
N PHE A 28 -0.96 -37.46 20.85
CA PHE A 28 0.06 -37.90 19.90
C PHE A 28 -0.51 -37.93 18.50
N ALA A 29 0.06 -37.14 17.58
CA ALA A 29 -0.33 -37.12 16.19
C ALA A 29 0.10 -38.43 15.52
N ASP A 30 -0.81 -39.12 14.84
CA ASP A 30 -0.44 -40.24 14.02
C ASP A 30 0.20 -39.73 12.71
N THR A 31 1.33 -40.34 12.31
CA THR A 31 2.13 -39.90 11.15
C THR A 31 1.96 -40.87 10.00
N TYR A 32 1.62 -40.33 8.84
CA TYR A 32 1.44 -41.07 7.58
C TYR A 32 2.45 -40.61 6.54
N TYR A 33 2.95 -41.53 5.74
CA TYR A 33 4.02 -41.26 4.77
C TYR A 33 3.48 -41.28 3.35
N ILE A 34 3.60 -40.17 2.64
CA ILE A 34 3.15 -40.07 1.24
C ILE A 34 3.86 -41.02 0.31
N ASP A 35 5.00 -41.57 0.71
CA ASP A 35 5.83 -42.50 -0.01
C ASP A 35 5.11 -43.82 -0.35
N TYR A 36 4.10 -44.18 0.42
CA TYR A 36 3.42 -45.48 0.30
C TYR A 36 2.11 -45.42 -0.49
N GLY A 37 1.83 -44.36 -1.19
CA GLY A 37 0.68 -44.20 -2.08
C GLY A 37 -0.19 -43.02 -1.78
N ASP A 38 -1.22 -42.84 -2.59
CA ASP A 38 -2.20 -41.77 -2.41
C ASP A 38 -2.85 -41.84 -1.01
N ILE A 39 -3.03 -40.69 -0.36
CA ILE A 39 -3.64 -40.59 0.97
C ILE A 39 -4.99 -39.90 0.84
N THR A 40 -6.03 -40.47 1.44
CA THR A 40 -7.35 -39.84 1.58
C THR A 40 -7.67 -39.65 3.07
N ILE A 41 -7.95 -38.45 3.50
CA ILE A 41 -8.32 -38.08 4.88
C ILE A 41 -9.76 -37.60 4.88
N THR A 42 -10.60 -38.25 5.69
CA THR A 42 -12.03 -37.91 5.80
C THR A 42 -12.41 -37.56 7.24
N LYS A 43 -13.04 -36.44 7.48
CA LYS A 43 -13.58 -36.04 8.79
C LYS A 43 -14.86 -36.78 9.07
N ASN A 44 -14.98 -37.39 10.24
CA ASN A 44 -16.13 -38.16 10.70
C ASN A 44 -17.06 -37.31 11.60
N GLU A 45 -18.33 -37.72 11.75
CA GLU A 45 -19.33 -37.04 12.56
C GLU A 45 -18.98 -37.01 14.06
N ASP A 46 -18.28 -38.01 14.57
CA ASP A 46 -17.80 -38.05 15.96
C ASP A 46 -16.60 -37.12 16.22
N GLY A 47 -16.02 -36.53 15.14
CA GLY A 47 -14.87 -35.65 15.21
C GLY A 47 -13.53 -36.34 15.00
N SER A 48 -13.52 -37.67 14.83
CA SER A 48 -12.34 -38.43 14.42
C SER A 48 -11.99 -38.17 12.95
N GLN A 49 -10.83 -38.64 12.49
CA GLN A 49 -10.39 -38.57 11.11
C GLN A 49 -10.10 -39.98 10.61
N THR A 50 -10.62 -40.33 9.46
CA THR A 50 -10.33 -41.62 8.80
C THR A 50 -9.27 -41.36 7.74
N ILE A 51 -8.20 -42.14 7.75
CA ILE A 51 -7.11 -42.09 6.80
C ILE A 51 -7.10 -43.37 6.00
N GLU A 52 -7.09 -43.27 4.69
CA GLU A 52 -7.03 -44.43 3.74
C GLU A 52 -5.78 -44.29 2.87
N GLN A 53 -4.94 -45.34 2.82
CA GLN A 53 -3.73 -45.38 2.00
C GLN A 53 -3.43 -46.85 1.59
N GLY A 54 -3.15 -47.08 0.32
CA GLY A 54 -2.73 -48.41 -0.18
C GLY A 54 -3.74 -49.57 0.04
N GLY A 55 -5.00 -49.24 0.35
CA GLY A 55 -6.06 -50.21 0.70
C GLY A 55 -6.24 -50.43 2.20
N ASP A 56 -5.35 -49.90 3.02
CA ASP A 56 -5.47 -49.91 4.48
C ASP A 56 -6.24 -48.67 4.98
N LYS A 57 -6.83 -48.81 6.17
CA LYS A 57 -7.68 -47.76 6.78
C LYS A 57 -7.40 -47.65 8.26
N TRP A 58 -7.12 -46.40 8.69
CA TRP A 58 -6.88 -46.01 10.10
C TRP A 58 -7.89 -44.99 10.54
N THR A 59 -8.00 -44.75 11.84
CA THR A 59 -8.86 -43.71 12.40
C THR A 59 -8.16 -43.05 13.55
N ASP A 60 -7.82 -41.76 13.40
CA ASP A 60 -7.29 -40.94 14.44
C ASP A 60 -8.46 -40.47 15.33
N LYS A 61 -8.23 -40.36 16.65
CA LYS A 61 -9.30 -39.97 17.57
C LYS A 61 -9.68 -38.50 17.38
N ALA A 62 -10.87 -38.19 17.85
CA ALA A 62 -11.36 -36.81 17.83
C ALA A 62 -10.41 -35.89 18.61
N GLY A 63 -9.89 -34.84 17.96
CA GLY A 63 -8.96 -33.88 18.52
C GLY A 63 -7.48 -34.24 18.36
N GLU A 64 -7.15 -35.40 17.81
CA GLU A 64 -5.80 -35.74 17.37
C GLU A 64 -5.50 -35.05 16.02
N GLU A 65 -4.25 -34.65 15.84
CA GLU A 65 -3.74 -34.08 14.60
C GLU A 65 -3.21 -35.20 13.70
N THR A 66 -3.46 -35.10 12.40
CA THR A 66 -2.91 -36.03 11.40
C THR A 66 -1.68 -35.41 10.77
N VAL A 67 -0.51 -36.05 10.85
CA VAL A 67 0.73 -35.58 10.22
C VAL A 67 0.99 -36.37 8.93
N ILE A 68 1.22 -35.66 7.84
CA ILE A 68 1.72 -36.28 6.60
C ILE A 68 3.15 -35.80 6.34
N THR A 69 4.02 -36.74 6.08
CA THR A 69 5.43 -36.51 5.80
C THR A 69 5.97 -37.41 4.71
N THR A 70 7.25 -37.30 4.38
CA THR A 70 8.02 -38.24 3.59
C THR A 70 8.92 -39.07 4.48
N SER A 71 9.13 -40.37 4.18
CA SER A 71 10.11 -41.17 4.89
C SER A 71 11.52 -40.68 4.52
N ASN A 72 12.18 -39.96 5.42
CA ASN A 72 13.60 -39.74 5.30
C ASN A 72 14.33 -41.05 5.57
N THR A 73 14.58 -41.83 4.54
CA THR A 73 15.57 -42.91 4.62
C THR A 73 16.93 -42.23 4.64
N VAL A 74 17.37 -41.75 5.80
CA VAL A 74 18.78 -41.56 6.06
C VAL A 74 19.37 -42.96 6.04
N ILE A 75 20.00 -43.31 4.93
CA ILE A 75 20.90 -44.47 4.88
C ILE A 75 22.10 -44.03 5.72
N THR A 76 22.05 -44.26 7.03
CA THR A 76 23.23 -44.38 7.84
C THR A 76 23.87 -45.70 7.40
N THR A 77 24.77 -45.61 6.45
CA THR A 77 25.78 -46.66 6.27
C THR A 77 26.54 -46.72 7.58
N LEU A 78 26.25 -47.72 8.40
CA LEU A 78 27.14 -48.19 9.42
C LEU A 78 28.41 -48.62 8.67
N GLU A 79 29.43 -47.77 8.66
CA GLU A 79 30.79 -48.18 8.39
C GLU A 79 31.18 -49.12 9.53
N SER A 80 31.03 -50.45 9.26
CA SER A 80 31.69 -51.45 10.06
C SER A 80 33.16 -51.37 9.77
N ASP A 81 33.96 -51.14 10.84
CA ASP A 81 35.39 -51.25 10.91
C ASP A 81 35.92 -52.48 10.14
N LEU A 82 36.62 -52.26 9.07
CA LEU A 82 37.59 -53.22 8.54
C LEU A 82 38.89 -52.45 8.25
N GLU A 83 39.79 -52.54 9.23
CA GLU A 83 41.21 -52.25 9.02
C GLU A 83 41.79 -53.21 7.96
N GLY A 84 42.52 -52.66 7.01
CA GLY A 84 43.39 -53.44 6.09
C GLY A 84 44.31 -52.49 5.29
N PRO A 85 45.52 -52.88 4.97
CA PRO A 85 46.72 -52.07 5.14
C PRO A 85 47.11 -51.23 3.90
N ALA A 86 47.99 -50.26 4.17
CA ALA A 86 48.64 -49.33 3.26
C ALA A 86 49.30 -50.01 2.03
N ALA A 87 49.19 -49.35 0.86
CA ALA A 87 50.12 -49.52 -0.26
C ALA A 87 50.38 -48.19 -0.97
N GLU A 88 51.61 -47.99 -1.26
CA GLU A 88 52.35 -46.78 -1.63
C GLU A 88 52.05 -46.22 -3.05
N ASP A 89 52.38 -44.95 -3.14
CA ASP A 89 53.05 -44.22 -4.24
C ASP A 89 52.66 -44.45 -5.71
N SER A 90 52.24 -43.39 -6.38
CA SER A 90 52.89 -42.92 -7.61
C SER A 90 52.39 -41.53 -8.06
N ASP A 91 53.29 -40.66 -7.99
CA ASP A 91 53.68 -39.47 -8.71
C ASP A 91 53.02 -39.26 -10.09
N PHE A 92 52.39 -38.10 -10.31
CA PHE A 92 52.48 -37.33 -11.55
C PHE A 92 52.11 -35.86 -11.30
N GLY A 93 53.08 -35.01 -11.64
CA GLY A 93 53.13 -33.58 -11.42
C GLY A 93 52.30 -32.70 -12.39
N PRO A 94 52.55 -31.39 -12.42
CA PRO A 94 51.53 -30.38 -12.50
C PRO A 94 51.26 -29.81 -13.91
N VAL A 95 50.04 -29.29 -14.17
CA VAL A 95 49.77 -28.39 -15.31
C VAL A 95 49.13 -27.11 -14.82
N VAL A 96 49.93 -26.10 -14.93
CA VAL A 96 49.77 -24.66 -15.19
C VAL A 96 48.39 -24.01 -15.05
N GLU A 97 48.41 -22.92 -14.25
CA GLU A 97 47.43 -21.84 -14.05
C GLU A 97 47.14 -21.09 -15.33
N ASP A 98 45.92 -20.58 -15.44
CA ASP A 98 45.69 -19.31 -16.11
C ASP A 98 44.80 -18.41 -15.27
N ASN A 99 45.35 -17.22 -14.98
CA ASN A 99 44.79 -16.13 -14.18
C ASN A 99 43.68 -15.38 -14.92
N TYR A 100 42.61 -15.09 -14.24
CA TYR A 100 41.86 -13.87 -14.49
C TYR A 100 41.29 -13.30 -13.19
N GLN A 101 41.82 -12.16 -12.72
CA GLN A 101 41.29 -11.31 -11.66
C GLN A 101 40.59 -10.11 -12.28
N PRO A 102 39.44 -9.69 -11.77
CA PRO A 102 39.04 -8.28 -11.84
C PRO A 102 39.19 -7.58 -10.47
N ALA A 103 39.65 -6.34 -10.58
CA ALA A 103 40.11 -5.43 -9.56
C ALA A 103 39.07 -5.02 -8.52
N GLN A 104 39.53 -4.78 -7.30
CA GLN A 104 38.86 -4.01 -6.25
C GLN A 104 39.14 -2.52 -6.39
N PRO A 105 38.26 -1.65 -5.90
CA PRO A 105 38.63 -0.29 -5.54
C PRO A 105 38.86 -0.15 -4.02
N GLU A 106 39.88 0.65 -3.72
CA GLU A 106 40.48 0.93 -2.42
C GLU A 106 39.70 1.96 -1.57
N ASP A 107 39.90 1.80 -0.25
CA ASP A 107 40.03 2.78 0.83
C ASP A 107 38.96 3.84 1.14
N ALA A 108 38.38 3.73 2.34
CA ALA A 108 38.19 4.85 3.24
C ALA A 108 38.17 4.42 4.72
N GLU A 109 38.92 5.14 5.49
CA GLU A 109 39.43 5.01 6.82
C GLU A 109 38.45 4.75 7.98
N LYS A 110 38.97 4.01 8.97
CA LYS A 110 38.46 3.75 10.31
C LYS A 110 38.96 4.82 11.29
N PRO A 111 38.18 5.25 12.27
CA PRO A 111 38.78 5.71 13.54
C PRO A 111 38.55 4.71 14.67
N GLU A 112 39.62 4.58 15.44
CA GLU A 112 39.79 3.75 16.64
C GLU A 112 39.08 4.36 17.88
N GLY A 113 38.78 3.46 18.82
CA GLY A 113 38.95 3.71 20.26
C GLY A 113 37.71 3.70 21.13
N ALA A 114 37.55 2.67 21.93
CA ALA A 114 37.58 2.71 23.40
C ALA A 114 36.90 1.50 24.06
N ASP A 115 37.72 0.80 24.79
CA ASP A 115 37.57 0.11 26.07
C ASP A 115 36.38 -0.76 26.43
N GLN A 116 36.74 -2.03 26.65
CA GLN A 116 36.03 -3.01 27.51
C GLN A 116 36.28 -2.71 29.01
N PRO A 117 35.43 -3.27 29.91
CA PRO A 117 35.99 -4.19 30.87
C PRO A 117 35.23 -5.54 30.97
N GLU A 118 36.07 -6.57 31.10
CA GLU A 118 35.78 -7.92 31.56
C GLU A 118 35.16 -7.93 32.97
N ILE A 119 34.18 -8.80 33.22
CA ILE A 119 34.03 -9.47 34.52
C ILE A 119 33.66 -10.93 34.29
N ALA A 120 34.56 -11.80 34.66
CA ALA A 120 34.37 -13.22 34.79
C ALA A 120 33.68 -13.56 36.12
N VAL A 121 32.73 -14.47 36.10
CA VAL A 121 32.38 -15.32 37.26
C VAL A 121 31.92 -16.69 36.75
N GLU A 122 32.64 -17.71 37.11
CA GLU A 122 32.36 -19.13 36.91
C GLU A 122 31.48 -19.72 38.07
N PRO A 123 31.14 -21.04 38.05
CA PRO A 123 29.74 -21.50 38.11
C PRO A 123 29.40 -22.20 39.42
N LYS A 124 28.14 -22.36 39.68
CA LYS A 124 27.63 -23.34 40.65
C LYS A 124 26.65 -24.29 40.02
N SER A 125 27.04 -25.54 39.97
CA SER A 125 26.25 -26.72 39.74
C SER A 125 25.00 -26.77 40.62
N ALA A 126 23.84 -27.00 39.99
CA ALA A 126 22.69 -27.54 40.63
C ALA A 126 22.06 -28.59 39.69
N ASP A 127 22.04 -29.80 40.20
CA ASP A 127 21.32 -30.96 39.65
C ASP A 127 19.94 -30.61 39.13
N ARG A 128 19.74 -30.88 37.86
CA ARG A 128 18.40 -30.93 37.29
C ARG A 128 18.25 -32.27 36.60
N GLN A 129 17.38 -33.09 37.20
CA GLN A 129 16.88 -34.32 36.61
C GLN A 129 16.45 -34.03 35.15
N GLU A 130 17.09 -34.76 34.23
CA GLU A 130 16.60 -34.97 32.87
C GLU A 130 15.23 -35.61 32.94
N SER A 131 14.17 -34.84 32.70
CA SER A 131 12.92 -35.40 32.22
C SER A 131 13.18 -35.84 30.78
N ALA A 132 13.16 -37.13 30.55
CA ALA A 132 13.21 -37.71 29.21
C ALA A 132 12.13 -37.06 28.34
N ASP A 133 12.52 -36.27 27.38
CA ASP A 133 11.71 -35.93 26.20
C ASP A 133 11.37 -37.26 25.52
N GLN A 134 10.16 -37.76 25.73
CA GLN A 134 9.60 -38.82 24.91
C GLN A 134 9.35 -38.20 23.54
N GLN A 135 10.33 -38.29 22.63
CA GLN A 135 10.08 -38.12 21.22
C GLN A 135 8.95 -39.04 20.81
N ALA A 136 7.89 -38.48 20.18
CA ALA A 136 6.86 -39.25 19.55
C ALA A 136 7.53 -40.27 18.61
N VAL A 137 7.30 -41.53 18.86
CA VAL A 137 7.80 -42.59 17.96
C VAL A 137 6.98 -42.47 16.68
N PRO A 138 7.59 -42.19 15.51
CA PRO A 138 6.86 -42.16 14.26
C PRO A 138 6.13 -43.49 14.08
N ALA A 139 4.87 -43.47 13.63
CA ALA A 139 4.18 -44.68 13.25
C ALA A 139 5.09 -45.42 12.26
N ALA A 140 5.48 -46.63 12.59
CA ALA A 140 6.37 -47.40 11.73
C ALA A 140 5.70 -47.59 10.35
N ALA A 141 6.47 -47.37 9.30
CA ALA A 141 6.04 -47.73 7.95
C ALA A 141 5.35 -49.11 7.98
N PRO A 142 4.23 -49.29 7.26
CA PRO A 142 3.56 -50.59 7.21
C PRO A 142 4.58 -51.70 6.94
N ALA A 143 4.63 -52.72 7.81
CA ALA A 143 5.67 -53.75 7.74
C ALA A 143 5.67 -54.42 6.38
N GLY A 144 6.70 -54.19 5.57
CA GLY A 144 6.84 -54.72 4.22
C GLY A 144 6.33 -53.84 3.10
N ALA A 145 5.87 -52.60 3.38
CA ALA A 145 5.51 -51.66 2.32
C ALA A 145 6.78 -51.15 1.62
N THR A 146 6.76 -51.11 0.31
CA THR A 146 7.79 -50.50 -0.52
C THR A 146 7.30 -49.15 -1.03
N PRO A 147 8.14 -48.08 -1.02
CA PRO A 147 7.78 -46.82 -1.61
C PRO A 147 7.33 -46.96 -3.06
N VAL A 148 6.28 -46.21 -3.43
CA VAL A 148 5.69 -46.27 -4.79
C VAL A 148 5.66 -44.83 -5.38
N ASN A 149 5.80 -44.76 -6.72
CA ASN A 149 5.74 -43.52 -7.50
C ASN A 149 6.81 -42.47 -7.12
N LYS A 150 7.99 -42.91 -6.65
CA LYS A 150 9.13 -42.01 -6.45
C LYS A 150 9.68 -41.53 -7.80
N LYS A 151 9.87 -40.23 -7.96
CA LYS A 151 10.52 -39.60 -9.12
C LYS A 151 12.03 -39.44 -8.87
N ASP A 152 12.80 -39.34 -9.97
CA ASP A 152 14.29 -39.22 -9.90
C ASP A 152 14.78 -37.94 -9.21
N ASP A 153 13.96 -36.90 -9.15
CA ASP A 153 14.22 -35.62 -8.53
C ASP A 153 13.88 -35.56 -7.02
N GLY A 154 13.46 -36.66 -6.44
CA GLY A 154 13.14 -36.78 -5.01
C GLY A 154 11.68 -36.46 -4.67
N PHE A 155 10.84 -36.14 -5.64
CA PHE A 155 9.40 -35.99 -5.48
C PHE A 155 8.64 -37.28 -5.50
N TRP A 156 7.38 -37.23 -5.06
CA TRP A 156 6.42 -38.33 -5.11
C TRP A 156 5.30 -38.01 -6.11
N GLY A 157 4.94 -39.00 -6.91
CA GLY A 157 3.80 -38.98 -7.84
C GLY A 157 2.46 -39.33 -7.18
N ASN A 158 2.42 -39.44 -5.85
CA ASN A 158 1.25 -39.70 -5.04
C ASN A 158 0.53 -38.41 -4.66
N THR A 159 -0.75 -38.50 -4.31
CA THR A 159 -1.60 -37.34 -4.03
C THR A 159 -2.24 -37.41 -2.66
N ILE A 160 -2.63 -36.21 -2.11
CA ILE A 160 -3.37 -36.09 -0.88
C ILE A 160 -4.78 -35.54 -1.17
N THR A 161 -5.81 -36.26 -0.70
CA THR A 161 -7.20 -35.80 -0.74
C THR A 161 -7.75 -35.62 0.66
N VAL A 162 -8.21 -34.42 0.97
CA VAL A 162 -8.78 -34.04 2.26
C VAL A 162 -10.27 -33.77 2.10
N ILE A 163 -11.11 -34.51 2.80
CA ILE A 163 -12.57 -34.42 2.69
C ILE A 163 -13.18 -34.08 4.05
N ASN A 164 -13.77 -32.89 4.16
CA ASN A 164 -14.55 -32.51 5.33
C ASN A 164 -15.98 -32.12 4.91
N ASN A 165 -16.92 -33.05 5.08
CA ASN A 165 -18.32 -32.82 4.76
C ASN A 165 -19.13 -32.24 5.93
N ILE A 166 -18.50 -32.02 7.10
CA ILE A 166 -19.17 -31.65 8.35
C ILE A 166 -18.90 -30.17 8.64
N ALA A 167 -19.87 -29.31 8.38
CA ALA A 167 -19.73 -27.86 8.39
C ALA A 167 -19.30 -27.25 9.74
N ASP A 168 -19.65 -27.86 10.86
CA ASP A 168 -19.35 -27.39 12.22
C ASP A 168 -18.10 -28.03 12.83
N LYS A 169 -17.36 -28.80 12.08
CA LYS A 169 -16.12 -29.46 12.50
C LYS A 169 -14.94 -28.97 11.66
N VAL A 170 -13.79 -28.85 12.30
CA VAL A 170 -12.52 -28.56 11.64
C VAL A 170 -11.74 -29.85 11.45
N LEU A 171 -11.18 -30.04 10.27
CA LEU A 171 -10.20 -31.09 10.00
C LEU A 171 -8.81 -30.46 10.15
N ASN A 172 -7.99 -30.97 11.05
CA ASN A 172 -6.62 -30.53 11.26
C ASN A 172 -5.64 -31.49 10.59
N LEU A 173 -4.67 -30.91 9.90
CA LEU A 173 -3.65 -31.64 9.15
C LEU A 173 -2.32 -30.88 9.28
N THR A 174 -1.23 -31.59 9.56
CA THR A 174 0.14 -31.06 9.45
C THR A 174 0.81 -31.63 8.20
N LEU A 175 1.36 -30.76 7.37
CA LEU A 175 2.27 -31.13 6.29
C LEU A 175 3.70 -30.90 6.75
N LYS A 176 4.52 -31.96 6.71
CA LYS A 176 5.92 -31.90 7.14
C LYS A 176 6.84 -32.48 6.08
N ASP A 177 7.62 -31.61 5.44
CA ASP A 177 8.57 -31.98 4.36
C ASP A 177 7.92 -32.76 3.21
N VAL A 178 6.67 -32.43 2.88
CA VAL A 178 5.90 -33.11 1.82
C VAL A 178 6.27 -32.59 0.45
N LYS A 179 6.75 -33.44 -0.45
CA LYS A 179 7.13 -33.07 -1.82
C LYS A 179 6.39 -33.95 -2.84
N ILE A 180 5.39 -33.31 -3.48
CA ILE A 180 4.53 -33.98 -4.47
C ILE A 180 4.67 -33.31 -5.82
N ASP A 181 4.92 -34.07 -6.86
CA ASP A 181 4.92 -33.63 -8.24
C ASP A 181 4.10 -34.59 -9.12
N VAL A 182 2.94 -34.11 -9.53
CA VAL A 182 2.05 -34.79 -10.50
C VAL A 182 1.83 -33.89 -11.73
N SER A 183 2.75 -32.98 -12.00
CA SER A 183 2.68 -31.99 -13.09
C SER A 183 2.66 -32.65 -14.49
N ASP A 184 3.12 -33.88 -14.59
CA ASP A 184 3.11 -34.68 -15.80
C ASP A 184 1.76 -35.37 -16.08
N THR A 185 0.73 -35.11 -15.27
CA THR A 185 -0.61 -35.71 -15.45
C THR A 185 -1.56 -34.77 -16.19
N GLY A 186 -2.46 -35.34 -16.97
CA GLY A 186 -3.39 -34.62 -17.84
C GLY A 186 -2.74 -34.18 -19.16
N ASP A 187 -3.52 -33.59 -20.05
CA ASP A 187 -3.05 -33.08 -21.34
C ASP A 187 -3.59 -31.63 -21.53
N GLN A 188 -2.69 -30.69 -21.74
CA GLN A 188 -3.07 -29.28 -21.96
C GLN A 188 -3.80 -29.04 -23.30
N TYR A 189 -3.71 -29.98 -24.24
CA TYR A 189 -4.36 -29.93 -25.54
C TYR A 189 -5.64 -30.74 -25.60
N ASP A 190 -5.91 -31.58 -24.58
CA ASP A 190 -7.14 -32.38 -24.47
C ASP A 190 -7.92 -31.99 -23.19
N TRP A 191 -8.95 -31.17 -23.37
CA TRP A 191 -9.75 -30.64 -22.27
C TRP A 191 -10.48 -31.68 -21.42
N ASP A 192 -10.65 -32.88 -21.93
CA ASP A 192 -11.28 -33.98 -21.22
C ASP A 192 -10.27 -34.77 -20.34
N GLN A 193 -8.97 -34.50 -20.48
CA GLN A 193 -7.91 -35.16 -19.71
C GLN A 193 -7.37 -34.23 -18.61
N LYS A 194 -8.18 -34.01 -17.56
CA LYS A 194 -7.74 -33.29 -16.38
C LYS A 194 -6.62 -34.05 -15.65
N GLY A 195 -5.55 -33.33 -15.28
CA GLY A 195 -4.47 -33.89 -14.45
C GLY A 195 -4.87 -34.01 -12.98
N LYS A 196 -3.98 -34.60 -12.18
CA LYS A 196 -4.17 -34.73 -10.74
C LYS A 196 -3.84 -33.46 -9.99
N ALA A 197 -4.54 -33.20 -8.90
CA ALA A 197 -4.13 -32.23 -7.89
C ALA A 197 -3.15 -32.92 -6.93
N ALA A 198 -2.03 -32.22 -6.59
CA ALA A 198 -1.07 -32.73 -5.61
C ALA A 198 -1.73 -32.87 -4.23
N LEU A 199 -2.47 -31.81 -3.82
CA LEU A 199 -3.34 -31.82 -2.64
C LEU A 199 -4.70 -31.23 -3.01
N SER A 200 -5.78 -31.95 -2.68
CA SER A 200 -7.16 -31.52 -2.93
C SER A 200 -7.96 -31.42 -1.63
N VAL A 201 -8.59 -30.26 -1.39
CA VAL A 201 -9.46 -30.01 -0.23
C VAL A 201 -10.91 -29.92 -0.68
N GLN A 202 -11.75 -30.84 -0.19
CA GLN A 202 -13.12 -31.05 -0.63
C GLN A 202 -14.12 -30.97 0.54
N GLY A 203 -15.40 -30.80 0.24
CA GLY A 203 -16.50 -30.87 1.20
C GLY A 203 -17.03 -29.51 1.63
N LYS A 204 -17.61 -29.43 2.85
CA LYS A 204 -18.30 -28.24 3.36
C LYS A 204 -17.71 -27.71 4.65
N GLY A 205 -16.95 -28.51 5.38
CA GLY A 205 -16.33 -28.14 6.63
C GLY A 205 -15.01 -27.42 6.45
N ASN A 206 -14.52 -26.81 7.52
CA ASN A 206 -13.25 -26.10 7.54
C ASN A 206 -12.08 -27.07 7.61
N VAL A 207 -10.98 -26.70 6.98
CA VAL A 207 -9.71 -27.44 7.03
C VAL A 207 -8.61 -26.48 7.46
N GLU A 208 -7.84 -26.86 8.46
CA GLU A 208 -6.63 -26.16 8.90
C GLU A 208 -5.43 -27.03 8.58
N ILE A 209 -4.45 -26.42 7.89
CA ILE A 209 -3.19 -27.05 7.55
C ILE A 209 -2.07 -26.31 8.26
N GLU A 210 -1.43 -26.99 9.20
CA GLU A 210 -0.17 -26.57 9.81
C GLU A 210 0.97 -26.91 8.85
N LEU A 211 1.90 -25.98 8.71
CA LEU A 211 3.07 -26.14 7.86
C LEU A 211 4.30 -26.36 8.72
N ASP A 212 4.97 -27.49 8.57
CA ASP A 212 6.26 -27.81 9.17
C ASP A 212 7.27 -28.13 8.07
N GLY A 213 8.51 -27.65 8.21
CA GLY A 213 9.57 -27.91 7.24
C GLY A 213 9.24 -27.39 5.83
N ASP A 214 9.72 -28.07 4.81
CA ASP A 214 9.68 -27.63 3.41
C ASP A 214 8.67 -28.44 2.60
N ASN A 215 7.49 -27.87 2.35
CA ASN A 215 6.43 -28.51 1.57
C ASN A 215 6.37 -27.97 0.14
N GLU A 216 6.28 -28.86 -0.85
CA GLU A 216 6.21 -28.50 -2.27
C GLU A 216 5.15 -29.32 -3.01
N LEU A 217 4.21 -28.64 -3.66
CA LEU A 217 3.06 -29.23 -4.36
C LEU A 217 3.02 -28.74 -5.80
N LYS A 218 3.21 -29.66 -6.77
CA LYS A 218 3.10 -29.39 -8.21
C LYS A 218 1.97 -30.24 -8.80
N SER A 219 0.96 -29.59 -9.33
CA SER A 219 -0.23 -30.25 -9.87
C SER A 219 -0.22 -30.39 -11.40
N GLY A 220 -0.95 -31.36 -11.89
CA GLY A 220 -1.14 -31.57 -13.32
C GLY A 220 -2.11 -30.56 -13.95
N THR A 221 -2.26 -30.68 -15.26
CA THR A 221 -3.10 -29.78 -16.08
C THR A 221 -4.50 -29.64 -15.51
N GLN A 222 -5.01 -28.39 -15.47
CA GLN A 222 -6.34 -28.02 -14.96
C GLN A 222 -6.56 -28.23 -13.45
N SER A 223 -5.52 -28.54 -12.68
CA SER A 223 -5.59 -28.69 -11.22
C SER A 223 -4.70 -27.67 -10.51
N ALA A 224 -5.18 -27.09 -9.41
CA ALA A 224 -4.39 -26.18 -8.61
C ALA A 224 -3.33 -26.90 -7.78
N GLY A 225 -2.21 -26.28 -7.47
CA GLY A 225 -1.14 -26.84 -6.65
C GLY A 225 -1.66 -27.35 -5.31
N LEU A 226 -2.40 -26.52 -4.60
CA LEU A 226 -3.31 -26.88 -3.54
C LEU A 226 -4.73 -26.55 -4.03
N GLU A 227 -5.45 -27.58 -4.48
CA GLU A 227 -6.78 -27.43 -5.09
C GLU A 227 -7.87 -27.38 -4.02
N LYS A 228 -8.63 -26.30 -4.00
CA LYS A 228 -9.72 -26.09 -3.06
C LYS A 228 -11.07 -26.07 -3.76
N THR A 229 -11.81 -27.16 -3.70
CA THR A 229 -13.19 -27.28 -4.17
C THR A 229 -14.23 -27.20 -3.04
N SER A 230 -13.76 -27.19 -1.79
CA SER A 230 -14.62 -27.09 -0.61
C SER A 230 -15.33 -25.75 -0.48
N THR A 231 -16.49 -25.72 0.17
CA THR A 231 -17.18 -24.46 0.53
C THR A 231 -16.79 -23.92 1.91
N GLY A 232 -16.17 -24.74 2.77
CA GLY A 232 -15.60 -24.33 4.05
C GLY A 232 -14.34 -23.48 3.89
N THR A 233 -13.80 -22.98 5.00
CA THR A 233 -12.55 -22.23 5.02
C THR A 233 -11.35 -23.17 4.98
N LEU A 234 -10.38 -22.88 4.11
CA LEU A 234 -9.04 -23.43 4.18
C LEU A 234 -8.14 -22.43 4.92
N THR A 235 -7.53 -22.85 6.01
CA THR A 235 -6.55 -22.05 6.74
C THR A 235 -5.17 -22.68 6.62
N LEU A 236 -4.19 -21.91 6.14
CA LEU A 236 -2.78 -22.23 6.21
C LEU A 236 -2.17 -21.49 7.38
N LYS A 237 -1.47 -22.21 8.23
CA LYS A 237 -0.91 -21.66 9.47
C LYS A 237 0.47 -22.26 9.76
N ASP A 238 1.21 -21.58 10.62
CA ASP A 238 2.48 -21.99 11.19
C ASP A 238 2.48 -21.36 12.60
N ASP A 239 1.79 -22.01 13.52
CA ASP A 239 1.58 -21.51 14.89
C ASP A 239 2.29 -22.34 15.96
N ASN A 240 2.98 -23.40 15.55
CA ASN A 240 3.84 -24.21 16.41
C ASN A 240 5.27 -23.64 16.50
N LYS A 241 6.25 -24.44 16.90
CA LYS A 241 7.65 -23.99 17.06
C LYS A 241 8.55 -24.38 15.88
N GLU A 242 8.07 -25.18 14.96
CA GLU A 242 8.78 -25.66 13.79
C GLU A 242 8.40 -24.79 12.60
N ALA A 243 9.36 -24.04 12.07
CA ALA A 243 9.10 -23.16 10.93
C ALA A 243 8.70 -23.96 9.70
N GLY A 244 7.63 -23.51 9.03
CA GLY A 244 7.08 -24.19 7.87
C GLY A 244 6.96 -23.33 6.63
N SER A 245 7.12 -23.99 5.49
CA SER A 245 6.94 -23.39 4.18
C SER A 245 6.02 -24.23 3.29
N LEU A 246 5.36 -23.55 2.35
CA LEU A 246 4.59 -24.19 1.27
C LEU A 246 4.89 -23.51 -0.06
N THR A 247 5.43 -24.28 -1.00
CA THR A 247 5.51 -23.88 -2.40
C THR A 247 4.45 -24.65 -3.19
N ALA A 248 3.49 -23.93 -3.78
CA ALA A 248 2.38 -24.52 -4.53
C ALA A 248 2.36 -24.00 -5.97
N THR A 249 2.47 -24.89 -6.94
CA THR A 249 2.46 -24.58 -8.38
C THR A 249 1.25 -25.22 -9.05
N GLY A 250 0.41 -24.40 -9.65
CA GLY A 250 -0.76 -24.83 -10.42
C GLY A 250 -0.37 -25.44 -11.77
N GLY A 251 -1.16 -26.38 -12.22
CA GLY A 251 -1.11 -26.86 -13.60
C GLY A 251 -1.75 -25.84 -14.57
N PHE A 252 -1.67 -26.14 -15.85
CA PHE A 252 -2.21 -25.28 -16.92
C PHE A 252 -3.64 -24.79 -16.61
N ASN A 253 -3.88 -23.48 -16.70
CA ASN A 253 -5.15 -22.81 -16.40
C ASN A 253 -5.63 -22.85 -14.93
N SER A 254 -4.76 -23.10 -13.97
CA SER A 254 -5.18 -23.28 -12.58
C SER A 254 -4.39 -22.43 -11.61
N ALA A 255 -4.94 -22.15 -10.44
CA ALA A 255 -4.26 -21.39 -9.40
C ALA A 255 -3.08 -22.16 -8.78
N GLY A 256 -2.12 -21.46 -8.18
CA GLY A 256 -1.14 -22.07 -7.28
C GLY A 256 -1.85 -22.66 -6.05
N ILE A 257 -2.66 -21.83 -5.38
CA ILE A 257 -3.53 -22.22 -4.25
C ILE A 257 -4.95 -21.73 -4.55
N GLY A 258 -5.91 -22.63 -4.67
CA GLY A 258 -7.32 -22.29 -4.88
C GLY A 258 -8.03 -23.11 -5.94
N GLY A 259 -8.57 -22.46 -6.98
CA GLY A 259 -9.36 -23.11 -8.01
C GLY A 259 -8.52 -23.81 -9.11
N GLY A 260 -8.96 -24.98 -9.55
CA GLY A 260 -8.54 -25.54 -10.81
C GLY A 260 -9.19 -24.80 -12.00
N TYR A 261 -9.07 -25.30 -13.21
CA TYR A 261 -9.71 -24.73 -14.40
C TYR A 261 -11.22 -24.50 -14.19
N LEU A 262 -11.72 -23.31 -14.51
CA LEU A 262 -13.08 -22.82 -14.23
C LEU A 262 -13.46 -22.80 -12.73
N GLY A 263 -12.51 -23.10 -11.85
CA GLY A 263 -12.74 -23.16 -10.41
C GLY A 263 -12.45 -21.86 -9.71
N ASP A 264 -13.32 -21.48 -8.77
CA ASP A 264 -13.09 -20.34 -7.88
C ASP A 264 -12.15 -20.73 -6.73
N GLY A 265 -11.28 -19.82 -6.32
CA GLY A 265 -10.53 -19.89 -5.05
C GLY A 265 -11.25 -19.09 -3.98
N LYS A 266 -12.04 -19.75 -3.12
CA LYS A 266 -12.87 -19.07 -2.12
C LYS A 266 -12.53 -19.48 -0.70
N ASN A 267 -12.73 -18.53 0.24
CA ASN A 267 -12.58 -18.77 1.68
C ASN A 267 -11.19 -19.35 2.02
N ILE A 268 -10.13 -18.64 1.62
CA ILE A 268 -8.74 -19.00 1.90
C ILE A 268 -8.20 -18.03 2.94
N THR A 269 -7.63 -18.57 4.01
CA THR A 269 -7.01 -17.79 5.10
C THR A 269 -5.55 -18.21 5.26
N ILE A 270 -4.64 -17.24 5.37
CA ILE A 270 -3.22 -17.48 5.67
C ILE A 270 -2.90 -16.71 6.94
N THR A 271 -2.46 -17.42 7.96
CA THR A 271 -2.16 -16.83 9.28
C THR A 271 -0.68 -16.87 9.64
N GLY A 272 0.10 -17.74 9.01
CA GLY A 272 1.53 -17.93 9.30
C GLY A 272 2.26 -18.69 8.18
N GLY A 273 3.55 -18.95 8.42
CA GLY A 273 4.44 -19.68 7.52
C GLY A 273 4.94 -18.86 6.33
N THR A 274 5.77 -19.49 5.52
CA THR A 274 6.22 -18.95 4.22
C THR A 274 5.45 -19.62 3.10
N VAL A 275 4.56 -18.90 2.44
CA VAL A 275 3.71 -19.41 1.36
C VAL A 275 4.13 -18.81 0.04
N THR A 276 4.59 -19.65 -0.88
CA THR A 276 4.90 -19.29 -2.28
C THR A 276 3.92 -19.96 -3.19
N ALA A 277 3.10 -19.22 -3.89
CA ALA A 277 2.03 -19.70 -4.76
C ALA A 277 2.20 -19.18 -6.19
N THR A 278 2.35 -20.07 -7.15
CA THR A 278 2.48 -19.72 -8.56
C THR A 278 1.34 -20.33 -9.36
N GLY A 279 0.60 -19.51 -10.06
CA GLY A 279 -0.44 -19.98 -10.98
C GLY A 279 0.15 -20.73 -12.17
N GLY A 280 -0.59 -21.66 -12.73
CA GLY A 280 -0.37 -22.15 -14.08
C GLY A 280 -0.83 -21.10 -15.11
N SER A 281 -0.65 -21.32 -16.39
CA SER A 281 -1.02 -20.39 -17.47
C SER A 281 -2.28 -19.58 -17.16
N SER A 282 -2.78 -18.69 -17.28
CA SER A 282 -4.04 -17.97 -16.94
C SER A 282 -4.58 -18.11 -15.50
N GLY A 283 -3.86 -18.78 -14.58
CA GLY A 283 -4.29 -18.99 -13.20
C GLY A 283 -3.73 -17.94 -12.22
N ALA A 284 -4.44 -17.65 -11.15
CA ALA A 284 -3.95 -16.79 -10.07
C ALA A 284 -2.85 -17.50 -9.25
N GLY A 285 -1.94 -16.74 -8.62
CA GLY A 285 -1.07 -17.30 -7.58
C GLY A 285 -1.90 -17.88 -6.44
N ILE A 286 -2.74 -17.06 -5.81
CA ILE A 286 -3.72 -17.46 -4.80
C ILE A 286 -5.10 -16.98 -5.25
N GLY A 287 -6.02 -17.90 -5.51
CA GLY A 287 -7.37 -17.56 -5.92
C GLY A 287 -7.96 -18.42 -7.02
N GLY A 288 -8.51 -17.82 -8.08
CA GLY A 288 -9.18 -18.54 -9.15
C GLY A 288 -8.25 -19.15 -10.17
N GLY A 289 -8.65 -20.29 -10.76
CA GLY A 289 -8.13 -20.73 -12.05
C GLY A 289 -8.72 -19.86 -13.17
N ARG A 290 -8.40 -20.17 -14.43
CA ARG A 290 -8.96 -19.44 -15.58
C ARG A 290 -10.48 -19.35 -15.47
N GLU A 291 -11.04 -18.18 -15.70
CA GLU A 291 -12.46 -17.81 -15.52
C GLU A 291 -12.97 -17.93 -14.07
N GLY A 292 -12.13 -18.38 -13.13
CA GLY A 292 -12.47 -18.50 -11.73
C GLY A 292 -12.18 -17.22 -10.94
N LYS A 293 -13.00 -16.95 -9.93
CA LYS A 293 -12.83 -15.81 -9.01
C LYS A 293 -11.92 -16.17 -7.85
N GLY A 294 -11.19 -15.17 -7.34
CA GLY A 294 -10.62 -15.19 -6.00
C GLY A 294 -11.54 -14.44 -5.04
N GLU A 295 -12.14 -15.12 -4.08
CA GLU A 295 -13.18 -14.54 -3.23
C GLU A 295 -12.96 -14.88 -1.75
N ASN A 296 -13.13 -13.88 -0.87
CA ASN A 296 -12.96 -14.05 0.59
C ASN A 296 -11.55 -14.59 0.94
N ILE A 297 -10.51 -13.96 0.42
CA ILE A 297 -9.11 -14.30 0.73
C ILE A 297 -8.64 -13.41 1.86
N THR A 298 -8.13 -14.00 2.95
CA THR A 298 -7.69 -13.27 4.14
C THR A 298 -6.24 -13.62 4.48
N ILE A 299 -5.38 -12.61 4.64
CA ILE A 299 -3.99 -12.79 5.08
C ILE A 299 -3.81 -11.99 6.37
N THR A 300 -3.46 -12.69 7.45
CA THR A 300 -3.28 -12.08 8.77
C THR A 300 -1.83 -12.12 9.26
N GLY A 301 -1.00 -12.95 8.66
CA GLY A 301 0.40 -13.15 9.04
C GLY A 301 1.18 -13.95 8.00
N GLY A 302 2.43 -14.27 8.34
CA GLY A 302 3.34 -15.01 7.49
C GLY A 302 4.01 -14.18 6.40
N THR A 303 4.81 -14.85 5.56
CA THR A 303 5.41 -14.31 4.34
C THR A 303 4.72 -14.95 3.14
N VAL A 304 4.03 -14.15 2.34
CA VAL A 304 3.23 -14.64 1.21
C VAL A 304 3.78 -14.08 -0.10
N ASN A 305 4.23 -14.97 -0.99
CA ASN A 305 4.68 -14.65 -2.34
C ASN A 305 3.71 -15.27 -3.33
N ALA A 306 2.88 -14.47 -3.95
CA ALA A 306 1.84 -14.92 -4.88
C ALA A 306 2.09 -14.36 -6.28
N THR A 307 2.27 -15.24 -7.24
CA THR A 307 2.53 -14.88 -8.64
C THR A 307 1.45 -15.48 -9.53
N GLY A 308 0.68 -14.62 -10.19
CA GLY A 308 -0.14 -15.04 -11.31
C GLY A 308 0.73 -15.43 -12.50
N ASN A 309 0.22 -16.21 -13.41
CA ASN A 309 0.93 -16.54 -14.62
C ASN A 309 0.11 -16.08 -15.83
N GLU A 310 0.79 -15.58 -16.87
CA GLU A 310 0.18 -14.94 -18.03
C GLU A 310 -0.91 -13.92 -17.63
N ASP A 311 -2.16 -14.29 -17.59
CA ASP A 311 -3.33 -13.45 -17.42
C ASP A 311 -3.86 -13.42 -15.98
N GLY A 312 -3.33 -14.24 -15.07
CA GLY A 312 -3.84 -14.40 -13.72
C GLY A 312 -3.37 -13.30 -12.75
N ALA A 313 -4.17 -12.98 -11.74
CA ALA A 313 -3.76 -12.12 -10.65
C ALA A 313 -2.72 -12.79 -9.74
N GLY A 314 -1.86 -12.01 -9.07
CA GLY A 314 -1.04 -12.55 -7.97
C GLY A 314 -1.93 -13.12 -6.87
N ILE A 315 -2.85 -12.30 -6.34
CA ILE A 315 -3.89 -12.71 -5.39
C ILE A 315 -5.24 -12.24 -5.94
N GLY A 316 -6.12 -13.18 -6.28
CA GLY A 316 -7.45 -12.86 -6.78
C GLY A 316 -7.96 -13.73 -7.90
N GLY A 317 -8.42 -13.14 -9.02
CA GLY A 317 -8.98 -13.89 -10.14
C GLY A 317 -7.94 -14.49 -11.07
N GLY A 318 -8.25 -15.63 -11.70
CA GLY A 318 -7.57 -16.05 -12.92
C GLY A 318 -8.02 -15.20 -14.13
N SER A 319 -7.53 -15.49 -15.32
CA SER A 319 -7.98 -14.81 -16.55
C SER A 319 -9.50 -14.76 -16.62
N SER A 320 -10.07 -13.60 -16.92
CA SER A 320 -11.50 -13.26 -16.87
C SER A 320 -12.17 -13.39 -15.50
N GLY A 321 -11.42 -13.72 -14.46
CA GLY A 321 -11.92 -13.82 -13.08
C GLY A 321 -11.71 -12.52 -12.27
N SER A 322 -12.64 -12.22 -11.40
CA SER A 322 -12.53 -11.07 -10.47
C SER A 322 -11.86 -11.46 -9.16
N GLY A 323 -11.18 -10.50 -8.52
CA GLY A 323 -10.74 -10.60 -7.13
C GLY A 323 -11.70 -9.84 -6.22
N GLU A 324 -12.38 -10.53 -5.31
CA GLU A 324 -13.43 -9.94 -4.48
C GLU A 324 -13.23 -10.24 -3.00
N ASN A 325 -13.48 -9.24 -2.12
CA ASN A 325 -13.40 -9.40 -0.65
C ASN A 325 -12.01 -9.91 -0.17
N ILE A 326 -10.94 -9.27 -0.65
CA ILE A 326 -9.57 -9.61 -0.26
C ILE A 326 -9.18 -8.73 0.93
N THR A 327 -8.74 -9.35 2.04
CA THR A 327 -8.38 -8.65 3.27
C THR A 327 -6.97 -9.00 3.71
N ILE A 328 -6.13 -7.98 3.92
CA ILE A 328 -4.77 -8.13 4.46
C ILE A 328 -4.69 -7.33 5.75
N THR A 329 -4.42 -8.02 6.86
CA THR A 329 -4.33 -7.38 8.18
C THR A 329 -2.93 -7.42 8.78
N GLY A 330 -2.04 -8.25 8.22
CA GLY A 330 -0.66 -8.43 8.70
C GLY A 330 0.18 -9.24 7.72
N GLY A 331 1.39 -9.57 8.13
CA GLY A 331 2.36 -10.32 7.32
C GLY A 331 3.14 -9.47 6.32
N GLU A 332 4.00 -10.15 5.58
CA GLU A 332 4.72 -9.61 4.42
C GLU A 332 4.15 -10.25 3.15
N VAL A 333 3.52 -9.44 2.31
CA VAL A 333 2.81 -9.93 1.12
C VAL A 333 3.46 -9.32 -0.12
N THR A 334 3.95 -10.17 -1.00
CA THR A 334 4.39 -9.81 -2.35
C THR A 334 3.46 -10.47 -3.35
N ALA A 335 2.74 -9.67 -4.12
CA ALA A 335 1.78 -10.14 -5.10
C ALA A 335 2.10 -9.57 -6.48
N SER A 336 2.37 -10.45 -7.44
CA SER A 336 2.68 -10.07 -8.82
C SER A 336 1.64 -10.66 -9.76
N GLY A 337 1.01 -9.80 -10.55
CA GLY A 337 0.14 -10.25 -11.64
C GLY A 337 0.94 -10.96 -12.71
N GLY A 338 0.29 -11.84 -13.42
CA GLY A 338 0.87 -12.54 -14.56
C GLY A 338 1.17 -11.59 -15.71
N ASP A 339 2.16 -11.95 -16.50
CA ASP A 339 2.75 -11.12 -17.55
C ASP A 339 2.70 -11.85 -18.89
N ASN A 340 1.91 -11.29 -19.79
CA ASN A 340 1.86 -11.70 -21.20
C ASN A 340 1.77 -10.42 -22.04
N TRP A 341 2.32 -10.40 -23.22
CA TRP A 341 2.53 -9.20 -24.06
C TRP A 341 1.31 -8.28 -24.18
N ASP A 342 0.11 -8.84 -24.30
CA ASP A 342 -1.13 -8.09 -24.48
C ASP A 342 -2.12 -8.30 -23.32
N ASP A 343 -1.94 -9.34 -22.53
CA ASP A 343 -2.84 -9.78 -21.47
C ASP A 343 -2.09 -9.82 -20.12
N CYS A 344 -2.72 -9.45 -19.03
CA CYS A 344 -2.07 -9.42 -17.73
C CYS A 344 -3.06 -9.43 -16.58
N GLY A 345 -2.62 -9.83 -15.41
CA GLY A 345 -3.39 -9.79 -14.17
C GLY A 345 -2.96 -8.68 -13.21
N ALA A 346 -3.81 -8.29 -12.30
CA ALA A 346 -3.47 -7.37 -11.21
C ALA A 346 -2.53 -8.04 -10.20
N GLY A 347 -1.70 -7.26 -9.50
CA GLY A 347 -0.96 -7.80 -8.34
C GLY A 347 -1.94 -8.36 -7.31
N ILE A 348 -2.93 -7.56 -6.88
CA ILE A 348 -4.03 -7.97 -6.00
C ILE A 348 -5.33 -7.52 -6.64
N GLY A 349 -6.19 -8.45 -7.04
CA GLY A 349 -7.49 -8.13 -7.64
C GLY A 349 -7.91 -9.01 -8.79
N GLY A 350 -8.26 -8.41 -9.94
CA GLY A 350 -8.72 -9.15 -11.12
C GLY A 350 -7.60 -9.77 -11.93
N GLY A 351 -7.83 -10.93 -12.54
CA GLY A 351 -7.07 -11.38 -13.69
C GLY A 351 -7.47 -10.58 -14.94
N ASN A 352 -6.90 -10.89 -16.10
CA ASN A 352 -7.21 -10.21 -17.36
C ASN A 352 -8.72 -10.06 -17.59
N GLY A 353 -9.21 -8.83 -17.80
CA GLY A 353 -10.64 -8.52 -17.88
C GLY A 353 -11.40 -8.54 -16.55
N GLY A 354 -10.74 -8.88 -15.46
CA GLY A 354 -11.36 -9.02 -14.13
C GLY A 354 -11.34 -7.75 -13.28
N VAL A 355 -12.40 -7.57 -12.49
CA VAL A 355 -12.54 -6.45 -11.53
C VAL A 355 -11.84 -6.78 -10.22
N GLY A 356 -11.14 -5.80 -9.62
CA GLY A 356 -10.70 -5.87 -8.22
C GLY A 356 -11.68 -5.14 -7.32
N LYS A 357 -12.33 -5.83 -6.38
CA LYS A 357 -13.43 -5.25 -5.62
C LYS A 357 -13.37 -5.61 -4.13
N ASN A 358 -13.74 -4.62 -3.29
CA ASN A 358 -13.78 -4.78 -1.83
C ASN A 358 -12.43 -5.26 -1.27
N ILE A 359 -11.32 -4.60 -1.66
CA ILE A 359 -9.98 -4.92 -1.19
C ILE A 359 -9.67 -4.06 0.03
N THR A 360 -9.31 -4.70 1.14
CA THR A 360 -9.04 -4.00 2.41
C THR A 360 -7.66 -4.36 2.94
N ILE A 361 -6.83 -3.33 3.21
CA ILE A 361 -5.52 -3.48 3.85
C ILE A 361 -5.53 -2.69 5.14
N THR A 362 -5.30 -3.37 6.26
CA THR A 362 -5.30 -2.75 7.59
C THR A 362 -3.95 -2.76 8.29
N GLY A 363 -3.01 -3.57 7.79
CA GLY A 363 -1.67 -3.72 8.36
C GLY A 363 -0.75 -4.54 7.46
N GLY A 364 0.44 -4.84 7.98
CA GLY A 364 1.48 -5.58 7.25
C GLY A 364 2.29 -4.74 6.27
N THR A 365 3.17 -5.41 5.54
CA THR A 365 3.91 -4.86 4.39
C THR A 365 3.37 -5.51 3.12
N VAL A 366 2.83 -4.71 2.22
CA VAL A 366 2.22 -5.20 0.98
C VAL A 366 2.95 -4.59 -0.20
N ASN A 367 3.54 -5.44 -1.04
CA ASN A 367 4.15 -5.08 -2.31
C ASN A 367 3.30 -5.72 -3.43
N ALA A 368 2.62 -4.91 -4.23
CA ALA A 368 1.75 -5.39 -5.28
C ALA A 368 2.13 -4.78 -6.64
N THR A 369 2.33 -5.63 -7.63
CA THR A 369 2.72 -5.21 -8.98
C THR A 369 1.77 -5.81 -10.00
N GLY A 370 1.18 -4.96 -10.84
CA GLY A 370 0.39 -5.40 -12.00
C GLY A 370 1.28 -6.02 -13.07
N GLY A 371 0.76 -6.94 -13.83
CA GLY A 371 1.47 -7.58 -14.94
C GLY A 371 2.00 -6.58 -15.95
N TYR A 372 3.20 -6.82 -16.47
CA TYR A 372 3.99 -5.84 -17.21
C TYR A 372 3.36 -5.46 -18.57
N GLY A 373 2.94 -6.42 -19.38
CA GLY A 373 2.54 -6.18 -20.77
C GLY A 373 1.25 -5.38 -20.94
N GLY A 374 0.14 -5.88 -20.45
CA GLY A 374 -1.19 -5.36 -20.77
C GLY A 374 -1.72 -4.22 -19.88
N GLY A 375 -1.01 -3.78 -18.85
CA GLY A 375 -1.42 -2.63 -18.05
C GLY A 375 -2.48 -2.88 -16.97
N ALA A 376 -2.33 -3.95 -16.21
CA ALA A 376 -3.16 -4.20 -15.03
C ALA A 376 -2.79 -3.29 -13.85
N ALA A 377 -3.72 -3.05 -12.94
CA ALA A 377 -3.44 -2.32 -11.71
C ALA A 377 -2.52 -3.12 -10.77
N GLY A 378 -1.72 -2.42 -9.96
CA GLY A 378 -1.01 -3.09 -8.86
C GLY A 378 -2.00 -3.64 -7.83
N ILE A 379 -2.97 -2.82 -7.39
CA ILE A 379 -4.14 -3.25 -6.59
C ILE A 379 -5.40 -2.76 -7.30
N GLY A 380 -6.23 -3.68 -7.77
CA GLY A 380 -7.49 -3.36 -8.43
C GLY A 380 -7.84 -4.20 -9.64
N GLY A 381 -8.22 -3.57 -10.76
CA GLY A 381 -8.64 -4.29 -11.97
C GLY A 381 -7.51 -4.56 -12.95
N ALA A 382 -7.73 -5.49 -13.86
CA ALA A 382 -6.93 -5.72 -15.05
C ALA A 382 -7.83 -5.53 -16.27
N PHE A 383 -7.59 -4.51 -17.09
CA PHE A 383 -8.51 -4.03 -18.14
C PHE A 383 -9.95 -3.79 -17.63
N ALA A 384 -10.09 -3.52 -16.35
CA ALA A 384 -11.35 -3.38 -15.66
C ALA A 384 -11.21 -2.42 -14.47
N ASN A 385 -12.32 -2.16 -13.78
CA ASN A 385 -12.33 -1.26 -12.64
C ASN A 385 -11.63 -1.83 -11.40
N GLY A 386 -11.07 -0.92 -10.60
CA GLY A 386 -10.80 -1.14 -9.17
C GLY A 386 -11.86 -0.45 -8.33
N GLU A 387 -12.58 -1.19 -7.48
CA GLU A 387 -13.74 -0.69 -6.76
C GLU A 387 -13.66 -0.95 -5.25
N ASN A 388 -14.04 0.05 -4.45
CA ASN A 388 -14.13 -0.10 -2.99
C ASN A 388 -12.80 -0.58 -2.36
N ILE A 389 -11.70 0.09 -2.68
CA ILE A 389 -10.38 -0.23 -2.13
C ILE A 389 -10.16 0.62 -0.88
N THR A 390 -9.85 -0.02 0.25
CA THR A 390 -9.67 0.66 1.54
C THR A 390 -8.32 0.30 2.16
N ILE A 391 -7.51 1.31 2.48
CA ILE A 391 -6.25 1.17 3.20
C ILE A 391 -6.38 1.93 4.52
N THR A 392 -6.21 1.25 5.66
CA THR A 392 -6.32 1.86 6.98
C THR A 392 -5.01 1.88 7.76
N GLY A 393 -4.00 1.14 7.28
CA GLY A 393 -2.68 1.03 7.93
C GLY A 393 -1.72 0.19 7.11
N GLY A 394 -0.55 -0.07 7.66
CA GLY A 394 0.53 -0.83 7.01
C GLY A 394 1.44 0.00 6.12
N THR A 395 2.38 -0.68 5.47
CA THR A 395 3.25 -0.15 4.41
C THR A 395 2.82 -0.78 3.09
N VAL A 396 2.35 0.02 2.16
CA VAL A 396 1.76 -0.45 0.90
C VAL A 396 2.52 0.17 -0.27
N ASN A 397 3.25 -0.64 -1.01
CA ASN A 397 4.02 -0.24 -2.18
C ASN A 397 3.39 -0.89 -3.41
N VAL A 398 2.95 -0.07 -4.33
CA VAL A 398 2.13 -0.54 -5.44
C VAL A 398 2.61 0.03 -6.75
N THR A 399 2.70 -0.80 -7.77
CA THR A 399 3.08 -0.40 -9.12
C THR A 399 2.10 -0.99 -10.13
N GLY A 400 1.56 -0.15 -10.98
CA GLY A 400 0.73 -0.57 -12.11
C GLY A 400 1.56 -1.18 -13.23
N GLY A 401 0.96 -2.01 -14.03
CA GLY A 401 1.58 -2.65 -15.20
C GLY A 401 1.90 -1.64 -16.29
N TYR A 402 2.97 -1.91 -17.05
CA TYR A 402 3.59 -1.02 -18.04
C TYR A 402 2.65 -0.54 -19.16
N GLY A 403 1.64 -1.31 -19.52
CA GLY A 403 0.62 -0.90 -20.50
C GLY A 403 -0.38 0.15 -20.04
N GLY A 404 -0.18 0.75 -18.84
CA GLY A 404 -1.00 1.86 -18.36
C GLY A 404 -1.96 1.53 -17.23
N GLY A 405 -1.69 0.52 -16.41
CA GLY A 405 -2.47 0.27 -15.20
C GLY A 405 -2.24 1.29 -14.10
N ALA A 406 -3.23 1.60 -13.29
CA ALA A 406 -3.06 2.41 -12.10
C ALA A 406 -2.18 1.69 -11.05
N GLY A 407 -1.48 2.43 -10.19
CA GLY A 407 -0.90 1.82 -8.99
C GLY A 407 -2.03 1.20 -8.17
N ILE A 408 -2.99 2.02 -7.70
CA ILE A 408 -4.19 1.58 -6.99
C ILE A 408 -5.41 2.05 -7.78
N GLY A 409 -6.23 1.11 -8.28
CA GLY A 409 -7.47 1.43 -8.98
C GLY A 409 -7.72 0.63 -10.24
N GLY A 410 -7.87 1.30 -11.39
CA GLY A 410 -8.24 0.66 -12.65
C GLY A 410 -7.06 0.10 -13.44
N GLY A 411 -7.31 -0.91 -14.24
CA GLY A 411 -6.43 -1.36 -15.31
C GLY A 411 -6.55 -0.45 -16.54
N ALA A 412 -5.73 -0.69 -17.56
CA ALA A 412 -5.77 0.04 -18.83
C ALA A 412 -7.13 -0.10 -19.56
N GLU A 413 -7.25 0.58 -20.69
CA GLU A 413 -8.41 0.55 -21.59
C GLU A 413 -9.74 0.99 -20.94
N GLY A 414 -9.66 2.02 -20.09
CA GLY A 414 -10.85 2.64 -19.50
C GLY A 414 -11.22 2.11 -18.12
N GLY A 415 -10.39 1.24 -17.54
CA GLY A 415 -10.58 0.81 -16.16
C GLY A 415 -10.52 1.97 -15.18
N GLY A 416 -11.65 2.27 -14.51
CA GLY A 416 -11.74 3.35 -13.53
C GLY A 416 -11.30 2.92 -12.12
N GLY A 417 -10.79 3.87 -11.33
CA GLY A 417 -10.57 3.69 -9.90
C GLY A 417 -11.69 4.34 -9.11
N ASN A 418 -12.59 3.54 -8.53
CA ASN A 418 -13.82 4.02 -7.92
C ASN A 418 -13.88 3.72 -6.42
N ASN A 419 -14.25 4.73 -5.61
CA ASN A 419 -14.41 4.57 -4.16
C ASN A 419 -13.12 4.09 -3.46
N ILE A 420 -12.01 4.77 -3.69
CA ILE A 420 -10.73 4.47 -3.06
C ILE A 420 -10.61 5.29 -1.77
N THR A 421 -10.36 4.64 -0.64
CA THR A 421 -10.26 5.31 0.65
C THR A 421 -8.96 4.96 1.36
N ILE A 422 -8.13 5.97 1.67
CA ILE A 422 -6.93 5.82 2.51
C ILE A 422 -7.21 6.51 3.84
N LYS A 423 -7.20 5.76 4.94
CA LYS A 423 -7.45 6.25 6.29
C LYS A 423 -6.18 6.37 7.13
N GLY A 424 -5.06 5.82 6.66
CA GLY A 424 -3.76 5.83 7.36
C GLY A 424 -2.74 4.93 6.67
N GLY A 425 -1.58 4.75 7.30
CA GLY A 425 -0.46 3.96 6.78
C GLY A 425 0.51 4.76 5.94
N THR A 426 1.48 4.06 5.36
CA THR A 426 2.42 4.60 4.36
C THR A 426 2.12 3.96 3.03
N VAL A 427 1.66 4.75 2.07
CA VAL A 427 1.25 4.28 0.74
C VAL A 427 2.13 4.93 -0.32
N THR A 428 2.79 4.11 -1.11
CA THR A 428 3.52 4.52 -2.31
C THR A 428 2.85 3.85 -3.50
N ALA A 429 2.24 4.64 -4.37
CA ALA A 429 1.50 4.15 -5.52
C ALA A 429 2.04 4.78 -6.80
N THR A 430 2.50 3.96 -7.72
CA THR A 430 3.04 4.39 -9.01
C THR A 430 2.20 3.80 -10.13
N GLY A 431 1.67 4.64 -10.98
CA GLY A 431 1.01 4.21 -12.21
C GLY A 431 2.02 3.66 -13.21
N GLY A 432 1.63 2.64 -13.94
CA GLY A 432 2.40 2.11 -15.06
C GLY A 432 2.20 2.96 -16.30
N GLY A 433 3.05 2.79 -17.29
CA GLY A 433 2.87 3.47 -18.57
C GLY A 433 4.12 3.57 -19.42
N TYR A 434 3.93 3.50 -20.73
CA TYR A 434 4.95 3.66 -21.75
C TYR A 434 4.40 4.39 -22.98
N SER A 435 5.18 5.29 -23.55
CA SER A 435 4.96 5.87 -24.89
C SER A 435 3.53 6.39 -25.17
N GLY A 436 2.94 7.11 -24.23
CA GLY A 436 1.64 7.78 -24.43
C GLY A 436 0.48 7.13 -23.69
N THR A 437 0.70 6.01 -23.02
CA THR A 437 -0.31 5.34 -22.19
C THR A 437 0.15 5.28 -20.75
N GLY A 438 -0.63 5.77 -19.80
CA GLY A 438 -0.29 5.72 -18.39
C GLY A 438 -1.49 5.70 -17.50
N GLY A 439 -1.40 4.94 -16.41
CA GLY A 439 -2.36 4.92 -15.33
C GLY A 439 -2.02 5.95 -14.25
N ALA A 440 -2.99 6.40 -13.50
CA ALA A 440 -2.78 7.23 -12.33
C ALA A 440 -1.99 6.48 -11.24
N GLY A 441 -1.27 7.20 -10.38
CA GLY A 441 -0.73 6.59 -9.16
C GLY A 441 -1.87 5.99 -8.32
N ILE A 442 -2.93 6.79 -8.08
CA ILE A 442 -4.17 6.36 -7.42
C ILE A 442 -5.34 6.83 -8.28
N GLY A 443 -6.13 5.92 -8.83
CA GLY A 443 -7.30 6.26 -9.64
C GLY A 443 -7.49 5.41 -10.87
N GLY A 444 -7.68 6.03 -12.04
CA GLY A 444 -7.91 5.33 -13.29
C GLY A 444 -6.64 4.78 -13.94
N GLY A 445 -6.73 3.67 -14.63
CA GLY A 445 -5.75 3.25 -15.61
C GLY A 445 -5.84 4.11 -16.89
N SER A 446 -5.06 3.78 -17.92
CA SER A 446 -5.13 4.44 -19.22
C SER A 446 -6.56 4.48 -19.74
N SER A 447 -7.02 5.65 -20.19
CA SER A 447 -8.42 6.00 -20.53
C SER A 447 -9.40 5.92 -19.37
N GLY A 448 -8.97 5.56 -18.17
CA GLY A 448 -9.82 5.41 -16.99
C GLY A 448 -9.86 6.66 -16.11
N SER A 449 -11.01 6.91 -15.50
CA SER A 449 -11.20 8.00 -14.54
C SER A 449 -10.99 7.53 -13.10
N GLY A 450 -10.50 8.44 -12.24
CA GLY A 450 -10.47 8.25 -10.79
C GLY A 450 -11.63 9.00 -10.14
N GLU A 451 -12.55 8.29 -9.50
CA GLU A 451 -13.75 8.88 -8.91
C GLU A 451 -13.93 8.48 -7.44
N ASN A 452 -14.41 9.45 -6.63
CA ASN A 452 -14.69 9.25 -5.20
C ASN A 452 -13.44 8.76 -4.42
N ILE A 453 -12.31 9.45 -4.61
CA ILE A 453 -11.06 9.15 -3.92
C ILE A 453 -11.00 9.96 -2.64
N THR A 454 -10.83 9.30 -1.49
CA THR A 454 -10.77 9.96 -0.18
C THR A 454 -9.49 9.59 0.56
N ILE A 455 -8.71 10.60 0.97
CA ILE A 455 -7.56 10.44 1.83
C ILE A 455 -7.86 11.13 3.16
N ASN A 456 -8.02 10.34 4.22
CA ASN A 456 -8.33 10.88 5.55
C ASN A 456 -7.07 11.17 6.36
N ASP A 457 -6.04 10.35 6.23
CA ASP A 457 -4.76 10.47 6.95
C ASP A 457 -3.70 9.56 6.32
N GLY A 458 -2.48 9.56 6.85
CA GLY A 458 -1.35 8.74 6.43
C GLY A 458 -0.29 9.51 5.65
N LYS A 459 0.73 8.78 5.20
CA LYS A 459 1.74 9.29 4.27
C LYS A 459 1.51 8.67 2.91
N VAL A 460 1.04 9.47 1.96
CA VAL A 460 0.68 9.03 0.61
C VAL A 460 1.63 9.66 -0.40
N THR A 461 2.28 8.84 -1.21
CA THR A 461 3.04 9.27 -2.38
C THR A 461 2.42 8.61 -3.61
N ALA A 462 1.87 9.41 -4.49
CA ALA A 462 1.20 8.95 -5.70
C ALA A 462 1.86 9.57 -6.92
N THR A 463 2.38 8.74 -7.82
CA THR A 463 3.05 9.18 -9.04
C THR A 463 2.31 8.57 -10.24
N GLY A 464 1.90 9.40 -11.18
CA GLY A 464 1.29 8.93 -12.43
C GLY A 464 2.29 8.19 -13.32
N GLY A 465 1.80 7.30 -14.16
CA GLY A 465 2.52 6.80 -15.32
C GLY A 465 2.52 7.85 -16.43
N SER A 466 3.10 7.57 -17.61
CA SER A 466 3.20 8.54 -18.71
C SER A 466 1.87 9.24 -18.99
N TYR A 467 1.89 10.58 -19.00
CA TYR A 467 0.73 11.45 -19.25
C TYR A 467 -0.42 11.36 -18.25
N ALA A 468 -0.23 10.69 -17.12
CA ALA A 468 -1.29 10.45 -16.15
C ALA A 468 -1.17 11.33 -14.89
N ALA A 469 -2.26 11.46 -14.16
CA ALA A 469 -2.29 12.17 -12.90
C ALA A 469 -1.61 11.38 -11.78
N GLY A 470 -1.06 12.08 -10.77
CA GLY A 470 -0.63 11.45 -9.53
C GLY A 470 -1.83 10.81 -8.82
N ILE A 471 -2.90 11.59 -8.61
CA ILE A 471 -4.19 11.12 -8.06
C ILE A 471 -5.30 11.57 -9.00
N GLY A 472 -6.05 10.63 -9.56
CA GLY A 472 -7.20 10.92 -10.43
C GLY A 472 -7.23 10.12 -11.71
N GLY A 473 -7.15 10.77 -12.88
CA GLY A 473 -7.30 10.13 -14.18
C GLY A 473 -6.01 9.59 -14.79
N GLY A 474 -6.13 8.52 -15.55
CA GLY A 474 -5.06 8.05 -16.44
C GLY A 474 -4.97 8.89 -17.73
N SER A 475 -3.97 8.60 -18.54
CA SER A 475 -3.78 9.22 -19.85
C SER A 475 -4.81 8.75 -20.89
N VAL A 476 -4.76 9.32 -22.10
CA VAL A 476 -5.44 8.73 -23.27
C VAL A 476 -4.87 7.35 -23.55
N GLY A 477 -5.69 6.40 -23.93
CA GLY A 477 -5.24 5.06 -24.29
C GLY A 477 -4.52 4.99 -25.64
N ALA A 478 -3.72 3.95 -25.85
CA ALA A 478 -2.99 3.69 -27.09
C ALA A 478 -3.90 3.66 -28.33
N TRP A 479 -5.16 3.33 -28.17
CA TRP A 479 -6.16 3.20 -29.22
C TRP A 479 -7.10 4.42 -29.33
N GLY A 480 -6.78 5.54 -28.67
CA GLY A 480 -7.51 6.80 -28.80
C GLY A 480 -8.86 6.81 -28.06
N GLY A 481 -8.93 6.31 -26.85
CA GLY A 481 -10.08 6.46 -25.95
C GLY A 481 -10.22 7.86 -25.36
N ASP A 482 -11.28 8.09 -24.57
CA ASP A 482 -11.44 9.31 -23.80
C ASP A 482 -10.37 9.40 -22.71
N ALA A 483 -9.95 10.63 -22.41
CA ALA A 483 -8.97 10.86 -21.36
C ALA A 483 -9.54 10.63 -19.96
N GLY A 484 -8.75 10.05 -19.08
CA GLY A 484 -9.14 9.85 -17.69
C GLY A 484 -9.24 11.17 -16.92
N SER A 485 -10.34 11.36 -16.21
CA SER A 485 -10.60 12.53 -15.36
C SER A 485 -10.48 12.18 -13.88
N GLY A 486 -10.11 13.16 -13.06
CA GLY A 486 -10.18 13.07 -11.60
C GLY A 486 -11.42 13.78 -11.09
N LYS A 487 -12.32 13.06 -10.39
CA LYS A 487 -13.57 13.62 -9.92
C LYS A 487 -13.89 13.21 -8.48
N ASN A 488 -14.45 14.13 -7.70
CA ASN A 488 -14.80 13.88 -6.30
C ASN A 488 -13.58 13.42 -5.48
N ILE A 489 -12.48 14.15 -5.54
CA ILE A 489 -11.27 13.84 -4.78
C ILE A 489 -11.28 14.63 -3.49
N THR A 490 -11.21 13.95 -2.34
CA THR A 490 -11.24 14.59 -1.02
C THR A 490 -10.00 14.22 -0.20
N ILE A 491 -9.29 15.23 0.30
CA ILE A 491 -8.17 15.07 1.23
C ILE A 491 -8.53 15.74 2.55
N ASN A 492 -8.68 14.94 3.59
CA ASN A 492 -9.06 15.42 4.93
C ASN A 492 -7.86 15.63 5.86
N GLY A 493 -6.73 14.97 5.57
CA GLY A 493 -5.54 15.03 6.42
C GLY A 493 -4.34 14.28 5.84
N GLY A 494 -3.33 14.05 6.68
CA GLY A 494 -2.11 13.34 6.32
C GLY A 494 -1.07 14.16 5.57
N THR A 495 -0.08 13.48 5.02
CA THR A 495 0.93 14.05 4.11
C THR A 495 0.79 13.41 2.76
N VAL A 496 0.39 14.19 1.77
CA VAL A 496 0.09 13.71 0.41
C VAL A 496 1.06 14.36 -0.57
N ASN A 497 1.81 13.55 -1.31
CA ASN A 497 2.63 13.97 -2.43
C ASN A 497 2.04 13.34 -3.69
N ALA A 498 1.49 14.15 -4.56
CA ALA A 498 0.86 13.73 -5.81
C ALA A 498 1.60 14.35 -7.00
N THR A 499 2.17 13.52 -7.84
CA THR A 499 2.97 13.97 -9.00
C THR A 499 2.35 13.41 -10.29
N GLY A 500 1.89 14.31 -11.13
CA GLY A 500 1.56 13.97 -12.52
C GLY A 500 2.84 13.87 -13.36
N THR A 501 2.80 13.17 -14.45
CA THR A 501 3.91 13.01 -15.39
C THR A 501 3.49 13.44 -16.80
N ASP A 502 4.44 13.90 -17.59
CA ASP A 502 4.30 14.15 -19.04
C ASP A 502 3.03 14.93 -19.47
N GLY A 503 2.56 15.87 -18.65
CA GLY A 503 1.34 16.64 -18.94
C GLY A 503 0.12 16.24 -18.09
N GLY A 504 0.25 15.24 -17.22
CA GLY A 504 -0.75 14.91 -16.22
C GLY A 504 -0.79 15.91 -15.06
N ALA A 505 -1.93 16.08 -14.43
CA ALA A 505 -2.07 16.89 -13.22
C ALA A 505 -1.47 16.18 -12.00
N GLY A 506 -1.00 16.94 -10.99
CA GLY A 506 -0.66 16.35 -9.69
C GLY A 506 -1.89 15.65 -9.07
N ILE A 507 -3.00 16.40 -8.96
CA ILE A 507 -4.31 15.89 -8.52
C ILE A 507 -5.34 16.34 -9.55
N GLY A 508 -6.01 15.38 -10.21
CA GLY A 508 -7.05 15.69 -11.19
C GLY A 508 -6.99 14.83 -12.44
N GLY A 509 -6.92 15.45 -13.63
CA GLY A 509 -6.94 14.74 -14.91
C GLY A 509 -5.58 14.28 -15.40
N GLY A 510 -5.52 13.18 -16.15
CA GLY A 510 -4.42 12.90 -17.07
C GLY A 510 -4.43 13.84 -18.28
N GLU A 511 -3.51 13.67 -19.23
CA GLU A 511 -3.54 14.46 -20.47
C GLU A 511 -4.93 14.37 -21.14
N ASN A 512 -5.47 15.50 -21.60
CA ASN A 512 -6.83 15.72 -22.08
C ASN A 512 -7.95 15.44 -21.05
N GLY A 513 -7.61 15.07 -19.81
CA GLY A 513 -8.56 14.79 -18.73
C GLY A 513 -8.82 16.00 -17.84
N ASN A 514 -10.01 16.04 -17.26
CA ASN A 514 -10.44 17.13 -16.36
C ASN A 514 -10.19 16.80 -14.88
N GLY A 515 -10.03 17.86 -14.06
CA GLY A 515 -10.08 17.76 -12.60
C GLY A 515 -11.29 18.50 -12.05
N GLU A 516 -12.22 17.79 -11.41
CA GLU A 516 -13.48 18.36 -10.96
C GLU A 516 -13.83 17.95 -9.53
N ASP A 517 -14.39 18.87 -8.75
CA ASP A 517 -14.86 18.65 -7.37
C ASP A 517 -13.71 18.13 -6.45
N ILE A 518 -12.59 18.88 -6.43
CA ILE A 518 -11.42 18.54 -5.60
C ILE A 518 -11.50 19.34 -4.29
N THR A 519 -11.52 18.64 -3.15
CA THR A 519 -11.66 19.24 -1.82
C THR A 519 -10.48 18.86 -0.93
N ILE A 520 -9.80 19.85 -0.35
CA ILE A 520 -8.70 19.67 0.60
C ILE A 520 -9.10 20.34 1.92
N ASN A 521 -9.47 19.53 2.93
CA ASN A 521 -9.95 20.03 4.22
C ASN A 521 -8.85 20.15 5.28
N GLY A 522 -7.69 19.53 5.04
CA GLY A 522 -6.57 19.53 5.98
C GLY A 522 -5.35 18.79 5.42
N GLY A 523 -4.34 18.62 6.28
CA GLY A 523 -3.10 17.92 5.94
C GLY A 523 -2.08 18.80 5.21
N LYS A 524 -0.95 18.17 4.87
CA LYS A 524 0.10 18.75 4.03
C LYS A 524 0.05 18.12 2.65
N VAL A 525 -0.32 18.89 1.64
CA VAL A 525 -0.52 18.42 0.28
C VAL A 525 0.46 19.09 -0.66
N ASN A 526 1.28 18.31 -1.34
CA ASN A 526 2.14 18.74 -2.44
C ASN A 526 1.60 18.13 -3.73
N ALA A 527 1.08 18.94 -4.61
CA ALA A 527 0.52 18.52 -5.89
C ALA A 527 1.32 19.15 -7.03
N SER A 528 1.97 18.33 -7.84
CA SER A 528 2.85 18.76 -8.91
C SER A 528 2.35 18.25 -10.27
N GLY A 529 1.97 19.17 -11.14
CA GLY A 529 1.75 18.88 -12.56
C GLY A 529 3.06 18.99 -13.34
N ALA A 530 3.23 18.17 -14.35
CA ALA A 530 4.42 18.18 -15.21
C ALA A 530 4.07 18.62 -16.63
N TYR A 531 5.01 19.24 -17.31
CA TYR A 531 4.99 19.58 -18.76
C TYR A 531 3.67 20.15 -19.29
N GLY A 532 3.09 21.11 -18.57
CA GLY A 532 1.83 21.73 -18.94
C GLY A 532 0.61 21.20 -18.21
N GLY A 533 0.72 20.13 -17.41
CA GLY A 533 -0.33 19.70 -16.49
C GLY A 533 -0.50 20.67 -15.31
N ALA A 534 -1.73 20.80 -14.77
CA ALA A 534 -1.97 21.61 -13.60
C ALA A 534 -1.43 20.94 -12.32
N GLY A 535 -1.03 21.72 -11.31
CA GLY A 535 -0.78 21.18 -9.97
C GLY A 535 -2.02 20.47 -9.44
N ILE A 536 -3.17 21.18 -9.44
CA ILE A 536 -4.49 20.66 -9.06
C ILE A 536 -5.49 21.07 -10.16
N GLY A 537 -6.08 20.11 -10.85
CA GLY A 537 -7.06 20.40 -11.89
C GLY A 537 -6.91 19.56 -13.14
N GLY A 538 -6.89 20.18 -14.33
CA GLY A 538 -6.78 19.48 -15.61
C GLY A 538 -5.35 19.07 -15.95
N GLY A 539 -5.17 17.95 -16.65
CA GLY A 539 -3.94 17.70 -17.40
C GLY A 539 -3.85 18.62 -18.62
N VAL A 540 -2.80 18.45 -19.44
CA VAL A 540 -2.67 19.18 -20.73
C VAL A 540 -3.99 19.07 -21.52
N ASN A 541 -4.48 20.20 -22.07
CA ASN A 541 -5.78 20.36 -22.71
C ASN A 541 -7.00 20.11 -21.80
N GLY A 542 -6.82 19.73 -20.54
CA GLY A 542 -7.89 19.45 -19.59
C GLY A 542 -8.33 20.70 -18.81
N ILE A 543 -9.51 20.66 -18.27
CA ILE A 543 -10.13 21.75 -17.50
C ILE A 543 -10.11 21.39 -16.01
N GLY A 544 -9.64 22.34 -15.16
CA GLY A 544 -9.82 22.29 -13.73
C GLY A 544 -11.04 23.08 -13.28
N SER A 545 -11.82 22.56 -12.37
CA SER A 545 -13.02 23.23 -11.85
C SER A 545 -13.33 22.84 -10.42
N LYS A 546 -13.96 23.74 -9.67
CA LYS A 546 -14.48 23.51 -8.33
C LYS A 546 -13.44 22.94 -7.35
N VAL A 547 -12.38 23.69 -7.12
CA VAL A 547 -11.37 23.35 -6.11
C VAL A 547 -11.69 24.10 -4.82
N THR A 548 -11.79 23.36 -3.71
CA THR A 548 -12.01 23.91 -2.36
C THR A 548 -10.84 23.57 -1.46
N VAL A 549 -10.31 24.56 -0.75
CA VAL A 549 -9.28 24.39 0.28
C VAL A 549 -9.77 24.97 1.59
N SER A 550 -9.81 24.18 2.65
CA SER A 550 -10.44 24.57 3.91
C SER A 550 -9.62 24.14 5.14
N GLY A 551 -10.07 24.56 6.32
CA GLY A 551 -9.47 24.17 7.59
C GLY A 551 -8.03 24.64 7.74
N ALA A 552 -7.17 23.75 8.22
CA ALA A 552 -5.73 23.96 8.40
C ALA A 552 -4.89 23.39 7.25
N ALA A 553 -5.46 23.20 6.07
CA ALA A 553 -4.78 22.62 4.92
C ALA A 553 -3.55 23.43 4.48
N GLN A 554 -2.42 22.78 4.33
CA GLN A 554 -1.17 23.34 3.81
C GLN A 554 -0.93 22.78 2.42
N VAL A 555 -1.29 23.55 1.41
CA VAL A 555 -1.24 23.10 0.02
C VAL A 555 -0.07 23.77 -0.69
N THR A 556 0.78 22.99 -1.34
CA THR A 556 1.74 23.49 -2.33
C THR A 556 1.31 22.94 -3.68
N ALA A 557 0.88 23.80 -4.56
CA ALA A 557 0.48 23.45 -5.92
C ALA A 557 1.53 23.96 -6.91
N THR A 558 2.11 23.06 -7.69
CA THR A 558 3.17 23.40 -8.63
C THR A 558 2.80 23.05 -10.05
N ALA A 559 3.18 23.89 -10.99
CA ALA A 559 3.08 23.62 -12.42
C ALA A 559 4.42 23.93 -13.10
N THR A 560 4.73 23.20 -14.14
CA THR A 560 5.98 23.37 -14.90
C THR A 560 5.63 23.61 -16.38
N GLY A 561 6.35 24.52 -17.01
CA GLY A 561 6.25 24.75 -18.45
C GLY A 561 6.72 23.54 -19.27
N SER A 562 6.34 23.48 -20.52
CA SER A 562 6.79 22.41 -21.42
C SER A 562 8.29 22.51 -21.72
N GLY A 563 9.02 21.43 -21.56
CA GLY A 563 10.43 21.32 -21.99
C GLY A 563 10.61 21.29 -23.52
N PRO A 564 11.87 21.19 -24.01
CA PRO A 564 12.18 21.24 -25.42
C PRO A 564 11.46 20.20 -26.28
N ASP A 565 11.20 19.03 -25.72
CA ASP A 565 10.54 17.92 -26.42
C ASP A 565 9.02 18.13 -26.61
N TRP A 566 8.43 19.08 -25.86
CA TRP A 566 7.02 19.46 -25.89
C TRP A 566 6.80 20.86 -26.46
N SER A 567 7.64 21.26 -27.39
CA SER A 567 7.57 22.59 -28.02
C SER A 567 6.14 22.88 -28.51
N GLY A 568 5.52 23.88 -27.90
CA GLY A 568 4.21 24.39 -28.31
C GLY A 568 3.05 24.08 -27.38
N VAL A 569 3.25 23.45 -26.20
CA VAL A 569 2.26 23.39 -25.12
C VAL A 569 2.55 24.51 -24.11
N GLY A 570 1.52 25.22 -23.63
CA GLY A 570 1.65 26.25 -22.59
C GLY A 570 1.88 25.63 -21.20
N THR A 571 2.28 26.48 -20.25
CA THR A 571 2.43 26.09 -18.83
C THR A 571 1.07 25.80 -18.22
N GLY A 572 0.94 24.76 -17.38
CA GLY A 572 -0.26 24.47 -16.63
C GLY A 572 -0.54 25.51 -15.52
N ALA A 573 -1.77 25.63 -15.08
CA ALA A 573 -2.12 26.36 -13.87
C ALA A 573 -1.59 25.66 -12.63
N THR A 574 -1.31 26.38 -11.57
CA THR A 574 -1.08 25.73 -10.27
C THR A 574 -2.37 25.11 -9.74
N ILE A 575 -3.48 25.84 -9.85
CA ILE A 575 -4.84 25.34 -9.63
C ILE A 575 -5.70 25.81 -10.80
N GLY A 576 -6.20 24.86 -11.60
CA GLY A 576 -7.02 25.22 -12.76
C GLY A 576 -6.81 24.32 -13.97
N ASN A 577 -6.72 24.93 -15.14
CA ASN A 577 -6.60 24.21 -16.38
C ASN A 577 -5.15 23.78 -16.66
N GLY A 578 -4.98 22.70 -17.39
CA GLY A 578 -3.69 22.43 -18.03
C GLY A 578 -3.40 23.42 -19.15
N GLY A 579 -2.13 23.51 -19.53
CA GLY A 579 -1.71 24.23 -20.74
C GLY A 579 -2.18 23.52 -22.00
N SER A 580 -2.18 24.22 -23.10
CA SER A 580 -2.62 23.66 -24.38
C SER A 580 -1.76 24.12 -25.55
N LYS A 581 -1.91 23.43 -26.68
CA LYS A 581 -1.30 23.80 -27.96
C LYS A 581 -2.41 24.17 -28.94
N THR A 582 -2.31 25.35 -29.54
CA THR A 582 -3.22 25.78 -30.58
C THR A 582 -2.46 26.03 -31.88
N PRO A 583 -3.14 26.17 -33.06
CA PRO A 583 -2.48 26.55 -34.30
C PRO A 583 -1.72 27.88 -34.19
N ASP A 584 -2.14 28.78 -33.30
CA ASP A 584 -1.53 30.09 -33.06
C ASP A 584 -0.34 30.06 -32.09
N GLY A 585 -0.06 28.92 -31.47
CA GLY A 585 1.04 28.70 -30.51
C GLY A 585 0.60 28.13 -29.15
N PRO A 586 1.54 28.10 -28.18
CA PRO A 586 1.25 27.63 -26.81
C PRO A 586 0.25 28.56 -26.11
N VAL A 587 -0.64 27.96 -25.32
CA VAL A 587 -1.60 28.68 -24.47
C VAL A 587 -1.48 28.16 -23.04
N ASP A 588 -1.15 29.07 -22.12
CA ASP A 588 -1.03 28.73 -20.69
C ASP A 588 -2.38 28.37 -20.11
N GLY A 589 -2.36 27.43 -19.17
CA GLY A 589 -3.52 27.02 -18.39
C GLY A 589 -4.10 28.17 -17.58
N LYS A 590 -5.41 28.28 -17.60
CA LYS A 590 -6.10 29.33 -16.84
C LYS A 590 -6.16 28.96 -15.37
N GLU A 591 -5.55 29.80 -14.52
CA GLU A 591 -5.76 29.76 -13.07
C GLU A 591 -7.24 29.95 -12.73
N ILE A 592 -7.76 29.14 -11.83
CA ILE A 592 -9.06 29.35 -11.18
C ILE A 592 -8.86 29.73 -9.73
N GLN A 593 -9.78 30.55 -9.21
CA GLN A 593 -9.80 30.87 -7.80
C GLN A 593 -10.31 29.64 -7.02
N ALA A 594 -9.48 29.07 -6.16
CA ALA A 594 -9.95 28.07 -5.20
C ALA A 594 -10.94 28.69 -4.21
N ASP A 595 -11.94 27.96 -3.79
CA ASP A 595 -12.79 28.36 -2.67
C ASP A 595 -12.02 28.16 -1.35
N ILE A 596 -11.55 29.27 -0.78
CA ILE A 596 -10.85 29.32 0.50
C ILE A 596 -11.69 29.94 1.62
N SER A 597 -13.00 30.08 1.41
CA SER A 597 -13.91 30.74 2.36
C SER A 597 -13.92 30.10 3.76
N HIS A 598 -13.58 28.81 3.84
CA HIS A 598 -13.49 28.04 5.08
C HIS A 598 -12.05 27.70 5.50
N LEU A 599 -11.05 28.34 4.88
CA LEU A 599 -9.65 28.19 5.29
C LEU A 599 -9.46 28.93 6.62
N THR A 600 -8.76 28.29 7.58
CA THR A 600 -8.56 28.85 8.93
C THR A 600 -7.11 29.24 9.18
N THR A 601 -6.23 28.29 9.38
CA THR A 601 -4.79 28.48 9.62
C THR A 601 -3.92 27.95 8.49
N GLY A 602 -4.55 27.40 7.45
CA GLY A 602 -3.87 26.87 6.29
C GLY A 602 -3.43 27.93 5.28
N TYR A 603 -2.87 27.43 4.18
CA TYR A 603 -2.43 28.27 3.06
C TYR A 603 -2.44 27.47 1.75
N ILE A 604 -2.42 28.22 0.63
CA ILE A 604 -2.04 27.67 -0.67
C ILE A 604 -0.76 28.37 -1.11
N HIS A 605 0.27 27.62 -1.39
CA HIS A 605 1.52 28.06 -1.97
C HIS A 605 1.55 27.66 -3.44
N HIS A 606 1.53 28.62 -4.31
CA HIS A 606 1.52 28.45 -5.75
C HIS A 606 2.93 28.65 -6.31
N ILE A 607 3.42 27.72 -7.10
CA ILE A 607 4.73 27.81 -7.74
C ILE A 607 4.61 27.40 -9.21
N ILE A 608 5.01 28.28 -10.10
CA ILE A 608 5.21 27.97 -11.51
C ILE A 608 6.71 27.95 -11.77
N TYR A 609 7.18 26.84 -12.30
CA TYR A 609 8.57 26.67 -12.69
C TYR A 609 8.77 26.95 -14.18
N ASN A 610 9.97 27.42 -14.52
CA ASN A 610 10.42 27.46 -15.90
C ASN A 610 10.55 26.04 -16.45
N PRO A 611 10.42 25.85 -17.78
CA PRO A 611 10.74 24.57 -18.41
C PRO A 611 12.20 24.17 -18.13
N ASP A 612 12.45 22.87 -18.10
CA ASP A 612 13.79 22.29 -18.11
C ASP A 612 14.37 22.42 -19.53
N LEU A 613 15.18 23.44 -19.75
CA LEU A 613 15.75 23.75 -21.08
C LEU A 613 17.09 23.07 -21.33
N ASP A 614 17.78 22.64 -20.29
CA ASP A 614 19.07 21.96 -20.38
C ASP A 614 18.99 20.43 -20.29
N SER A 615 17.79 19.90 -20.09
CA SER A 615 17.45 18.48 -20.02
C SER A 615 18.19 17.73 -18.89
N ASP A 616 18.45 18.41 -17.77
CA ASP A 616 19.04 17.79 -16.56
C ASP A 616 17.98 17.09 -15.69
N GLY A 617 16.70 17.12 -16.11
CA GLY A 617 15.56 16.55 -15.41
C GLY A 617 15.01 17.45 -14.29
N LYS A 618 15.43 18.73 -14.24
CA LYS A 618 14.95 19.71 -13.25
C LYS A 618 14.52 21.00 -13.92
N PRO A 619 13.45 21.65 -13.40
CA PRO A 619 13.04 22.96 -13.90
C PRO A 619 14.13 24.02 -13.72
N ASP A 620 14.28 24.94 -14.70
CA ASP A 620 15.25 26.05 -14.72
C ASP A 620 14.89 27.20 -13.78
N GLY A 621 14.41 26.90 -12.59
CA GLY A 621 14.08 27.88 -11.56
C GLY A 621 12.61 28.29 -11.54
N ILE A 622 12.28 29.17 -10.61
CA ILE A 622 10.91 29.63 -10.39
C ILE A 622 10.58 30.76 -11.35
N LEU A 623 9.53 30.61 -12.16
CA LEU A 623 8.97 31.64 -13.02
C LEU A 623 8.04 32.58 -12.23
N LYS A 624 7.17 32.01 -11.37
CA LYS A 624 6.21 32.77 -10.57
C LYS A 624 5.90 32.05 -9.28
N GLU A 625 5.75 32.83 -8.19
CA GLU A 625 5.44 32.31 -6.87
C GLU A 625 4.49 33.26 -6.14
N TRP A 626 3.44 32.73 -5.49
CA TRP A 626 2.54 33.51 -4.64
C TRP A 626 1.86 32.62 -3.62
N TRP A 627 1.20 33.27 -2.65
CA TRP A 627 0.53 32.59 -1.56
C TRP A 627 -0.90 33.08 -1.41
N GLU A 628 -1.82 32.16 -1.09
CA GLU A 628 -3.16 32.47 -0.63
C GLU A 628 -3.31 31.98 0.81
N PHE A 629 -3.89 32.86 1.63
CA PHE A 629 -4.11 32.58 3.05
C PHE A 629 -5.60 32.71 3.35
N ALA A 630 -6.01 32.21 4.57
CA ALA A 630 -7.35 32.42 5.08
C ALA A 630 -7.79 33.89 4.89
N LEU A 631 -8.96 34.06 4.30
CA LEU A 631 -9.57 35.37 4.22
C LEU A 631 -9.83 35.88 5.66
N PRO A 632 -9.52 37.13 5.98
CA PRO A 632 -9.94 37.67 7.27
C PRO A 632 -11.44 37.52 7.39
N LYS A 633 -11.92 36.98 8.54
CA LYS A 633 -13.37 36.97 8.81
C LYS A 633 -13.90 38.37 8.57
N PRO A 634 -14.99 38.53 7.79
CA PRO A 634 -15.61 39.83 7.64
C PRO A 634 -15.90 40.38 9.03
N ILE A 635 -15.40 41.58 9.31
CA ILE A 635 -15.84 42.32 10.50
C ILE A 635 -17.35 42.50 10.33
N PRO A 636 -18.20 42.09 11.30
CA PRO A 636 -19.64 42.25 11.18
C PRO A 636 -19.97 43.69 10.79
N ASP A 637 -20.84 43.88 9.79
CA ASP A 637 -21.29 45.20 9.36
C ASP A 637 -21.77 46.00 10.57
N GLY A 638 -20.98 47.03 10.97
CA GLY A 638 -21.31 47.93 12.07
C GLY A 638 -20.24 48.08 13.16
N GLU A 639 -19.27 47.19 13.27
CA GLU A 639 -18.15 47.34 14.22
C GLU A 639 -16.83 47.46 13.46
N SER A 640 -16.37 48.68 13.22
CA SER A 640 -14.98 48.90 12.84
C SER A 640 -14.08 48.46 13.99
N LEU A 641 -13.11 47.58 13.69
CA LEU A 641 -12.04 47.25 14.67
C LEU A 641 -11.44 48.60 15.13
N ASP A 642 -11.56 48.88 16.41
CA ASP A 642 -11.10 50.18 16.97
C ASP A 642 -9.57 50.17 17.13
N LEU A 643 -8.90 50.00 15.94
CA LEU A 643 -7.46 50.12 15.74
C LEU A 643 -7.16 51.36 14.92
N HIS A 644 -6.20 52.15 15.38
CA HIS A 644 -5.81 53.40 14.77
C HIS A 644 -4.30 53.43 14.53
N VAL A 645 -3.91 54.00 13.40
CA VAL A 645 -2.51 54.31 13.13
C VAL A 645 -2.41 55.80 12.94
N GLU A 646 -1.51 56.43 13.69
CA GLU A 646 -1.32 57.88 13.70
C GLU A 646 0.17 58.25 13.70
N THR A 647 0.48 59.51 13.38
CA THR A 647 1.81 60.04 13.61
C THR A 647 2.09 60.12 15.13
N LEU A 648 3.35 60.23 15.54
CA LEU A 648 3.71 60.40 16.96
C LEU A 648 3.12 61.71 17.59
N LYS A 649 2.62 62.59 16.73
CA LYS A 649 1.93 63.90 17.17
C LYS A 649 0.39 63.67 17.19
N GLY A 650 -0.14 62.52 16.83
CA GLY A 650 -1.57 62.21 16.90
C GLY A 650 -2.38 62.52 15.64
N ALA A 651 -1.76 62.81 14.50
CA ALA A 651 -2.47 62.93 13.23
C ALA A 651 -2.72 61.53 12.61
N PRO A 652 -3.95 61.23 12.16
CA PRO A 652 -4.28 59.90 11.58
C PRO A 652 -3.46 59.63 10.31
N LEU A 653 -3.07 58.38 10.15
CA LEU A 653 -2.32 57.87 9.00
C LEU A 653 -3.11 56.76 8.29
N LEU A 654 -2.93 56.68 6.99
CA LEU A 654 -3.44 55.52 6.23
C LEU A 654 -2.65 54.27 6.57
N PHE A 655 -3.35 53.20 6.75
CA PHE A 655 -2.77 51.89 7.03
C PHE A 655 -3.61 50.78 6.38
N ASN A 656 -2.98 49.64 6.19
CA ASN A 656 -3.63 48.44 5.72
C ASN A 656 -3.53 47.34 6.80
N THR A 657 -4.58 46.55 6.92
CA THR A 657 -4.57 45.38 7.79
C THR A 657 -4.68 44.12 6.95
N ARG A 658 -3.89 43.10 7.29
CA ARG A 658 -3.95 41.77 6.64
C ARG A 658 -3.72 40.71 7.70
N GLN A 659 -4.66 39.78 7.84
CA GLN A 659 -4.49 38.62 8.70
C GLN A 659 -3.75 37.50 7.93
N GLN A 660 -2.74 36.93 8.58
CA GLN A 660 -1.99 35.77 8.09
C GLN A 660 -1.95 34.70 9.20
N GLY A 661 -2.80 33.66 9.07
CA GLY A 661 -2.98 32.69 10.14
C GLY A 661 -3.46 33.37 11.43
N SER A 662 -2.78 33.11 12.54
CA SER A 662 -3.07 33.77 13.84
C SER A 662 -2.41 35.15 14.01
N THR A 663 -1.85 35.75 12.96
CA THR A 663 -1.18 37.07 13.02
C THR A 663 -1.93 38.12 12.21
N LEU A 664 -2.36 39.19 12.85
CA LEU A 664 -2.85 40.40 12.18
C LEU A 664 -1.67 41.32 11.86
N ARG A 665 -1.39 41.55 10.59
CA ARG A 665 -0.37 42.50 10.12
C ARG A 665 -1.01 43.88 9.87
N VAL A 666 -0.54 44.90 10.55
CA VAL A 666 -0.93 46.31 10.40
C VAL A 666 0.24 47.04 9.77
N THR A 667 0.09 47.58 8.56
CA THR A 667 1.18 48.18 7.77
C THR A 667 0.87 49.60 7.40
N THR A 668 1.86 50.48 7.57
CA THR A 668 1.85 51.87 7.07
C THR A 668 3.17 52.20 6.39
N ASP A 669 3.13 53.05 5.35
CA ASP A 669 4.31 53.45 4.58
C ASP A 669 5.13 54.59 5.23
N ASN A 670 4.86 54.85 6.49
CA ASN A 670 5.54 55.91 7.23
C ASN A 670 6.80 55.39 7.93
N LEU A 671 7.82 56.28 8.09
CA LEU A 671 9.05 55.95 8.82
C LEU A 671 8.84 55.89 10.34
N SER A 672 7.92 56.71 10.85
CA SER A 672 7.54 56.77 12.26
C SER A 672 6.03 56.82 12.38
N ALA A 673 5.45 55.97 13.22
CA ALA A 673 4.02 55.87 13.44
C ALA A 673 3.70 55.25 14.80
N ARG A 674 2.48 55.48 15.26
CA ARG A 674 1.92 54.84 16.45
C ARG A 674 0.71 54.01 16.05
N LEU A 675 0.73 52.71 16.40
CA LEU A 675 -0.43 51.87 16.43
C LEU A 675 -1.09 51.96 17.81
N HIS A 676 -2.40 52.18 17.86
CA HIS A 676 -3.11 52.13 19.10
C HIS A 676 -4.53 51.58 18.91
N GLY A 677 -5.08 50.93 19.95
CA GLY A 677 -6.39 50.29 19.88
C GLY A 677 -6.99 50.01 21.23
N THR A 678 -8.27 49.69 21.23
CA THR A 678 -9.03 49.39 22.44
C THR A 678 -8.84 47.94 22.91
N ARG A 679 -9.14 47.70 24.21
CA ARG A 679 -9.25 46.35 24.76
C ARG A 679 -10.29 45.53 24.02
N GLN A 680 -11.43 46.12 23.66
CA GLN A 680 -12.48 45.44 22.90
C GLN A 680 -11.98 44.96 21.52
N ALA A 681 -11.14 45.80 20.87
CA ALA A 681 -10.49 45.36 19.62
C ALA A 681 -9.62 44.15 19.83
N LEU A 682 -8.88 44.02 20.93
CA LEU A 682 -8.07 42.84 21.26
C LEU A 682 -8.93 41.64 21.57
N GLU A 683 -10.03 41.77 22.29
CA GLU A 683 -10.99 40.70 22.59
C GLU A 683 -11.63 40.18 21.31
N THR A 684 -12.06 41.07 20.42
CA THR A 684 -12.58 40.72 19.10
C THR A 684 -11.54 39.97 18.24
N LEU A 685 -10.29 40.43 18.25
CA LEU A 685 -9.21 39.77 17.53
C LEU A 685 -8.92 38.36 18.09
N GLN A 686 -8.95 38.18 19.42
CA GLN A 686 -8.78 36.90 20.06
C GLN A 686 -9.92 35.93 19.69
N GLU A 687 -11.17 36.41 19.68
CA GLU A 687 -12.34 35.62 19.23
C GLU A 687 -12.24 35.21 17.75
N GLN A 688 -11.56 36.05 16.95
CA GLN A 688 -11.26 35.73 15.53
C GLN A 688 -10.05 34.83 15.33
N GLY A 689 -9.43 34.33 16.41
CA GLY A 689 -8.26 33.45 16.37
C GLY A 689 -6.94 34.18 16.09
N VAL A 690 -6.88 35.49 16.30
CA VAL A 690 -5.63 36.29 16.21
C VAL A 690 -4.88 36.19 17.55
N GLU A 691 -3.68 35.64 17.51
CA GLU A 691 -2.78 35.52 18.66
C GLU A 691 -1.76 36.62 18.70
N GLN A 692 -1.43 37.21 17.54
CA GLN A 692 -0.36 38.21 17.41
C GLN A 692 -0.80 39.38 16.53
N ILE A 693 -0.35 40.58 16.88
CA ILE A 693 -0.43 41.78 16.05
C ILE A 693 0.99 42.16 15.62
N GLN A 694 1.24 42.17 14.31
CA GLN A 694 2.49 42.61 13.73
C GLN A 694 2.36 44.03 13.16
N PHE A 695 2.95 45.01 13.83
CA PHE A 695 2.98 46.40 13.36
C PHE A 695 4.21 46.64 12.50
N VAL A 696 4.00 47.16 11.30
CA VAL A 696 5.03 47.34 10.26
C VAL A 696 5.02 48.80 9.80
N THR A 697 6.15 49.46 9.95
CA THR A 697 6.49 50.72 9.31
C THR A 697 7.62 50.49 8.30
N THR A 698 7.98 51.48 7.50
CA THR A 698 9.02 51.33 6.46
C THR A 698 10.34 50.77 6.98
N LEU A 699 10.72 51.07 8.22
CA LEU A 699 12.02 50.67 8.78
C LEU A 699 11.93 49.67 9.93
N LYS A 700 10.74 49.37 10.45
CA LYS A 700 10.59 48.55 11.65
C LYS A 700 9.38 47.65 11.61
N THR A 701 9.57 46.45 12.10
CA THR A 701 8.50 45.47 12.38
C THR A 701 8.56 45.08 13.86
N THR A 702 7.43 45.11 14.55
CA THR A 702 7.32 44.67 15.94
C THR A 702 6.07 43.78 16.08
N THR A 703 6.20 42.64 16.74
CA THR A 703 5.10 41.70 17.00
C THR A 703 4.68 41.81 18.45
N LEU A 704 3.39 41.93 18.70
CA LEU A 704 2.74 41.99 20.01
C LEU A 704 1.87 40.73 20.18
N SER A 705 1.91 40.11 21.34
CA SER A 705 0.98 39.02 21.71
C SER A 705 -0.35 39.59 22.17
N VAL A 706 -1.46 39.17 21.59
CA VAL A 706 -2.81 39.60 21.98
C VAL A 706 -3.11 39.18 23.41
N ALA A 707 -2.71 37.98 23.80
CA ALA A 707 -2.91 37.44 25.15
C ALA A 707 -2.15 38.27 26.20
N ASP A 708 -0.89 38.68 25.90
CA ASP A 708 -0.10 39.51 26.83
C ASP A 708 -0.70 40.91 26.96
N LEU A 709 -1.19 41.51 25.85
CA LEU A 709 -1.87 42.76 25.86
C LEU A 709 -3.14 42.76 26.71
N LEU A 710 -3.92 41.69 26.61
CA LEU A 710 -5.14 41.47 27.41
C LEU A 710 -4.82 41.24 28.90
N ALA A 711 -3.72 40.52 29.19
CA ALA A 711 -3.29 40.20 30.56
C ALA A 711 -2.76 41.42 31.31
N GLU A 712 -2.16 42.41 30.63
CA GLU A 712 -1.70 43.66 31.25
C GLU A 712 -2.83 44.57 31.73
N GLY A 713 -4.05 44.39 31.23
CA GLY A 713 -5.20 45.18 31.58
C GLY A 713 -5.14 46.59 30.96
N GLY A 714 -6.09 47.43 31.35
CA GLY A 714 -6.28 48.73 30.73
C GLY A 714 -7.31 48.72 29.61
N SER A 715 -7.84 49.88 29.26
CA SER A 715 -8.85 50.04 28.20
C SER A 715 -8.23 50.22 26.81
N TRP A 716 -6.93 50.57 26.76
CA TRP A 716 -6.20 50.86 25.53
C TRP A 716 -4.78 50.29 25.56
N PHE A 717 -4.26 49.93 24.40
CA PHE A 717 -2.84 49.63 24.16
C PHE A 717 -2.25 50.56 23.10
N ALA A 718 -0.92 50.79 23.12
CA ALA A 718 -0.24 51.51 22.06
C ALA A 718 1.22 51.08 21.90
N LEU A 719 1.68 51.09 20.63
CA LEU A 719 3.04 50.83 20.22
C LEU A 719 3.53 51.93 19.29
N GLU A 720 4.67 52.49 19.58
CA GLU A 720 5.33 53.53 18.77
C GLU A 720 6.51 52.93 18.03
N HIS A 721 6.62 53.26 16.74
CA HIS A 721 7.84 53.17 15.96
C HIS A 721 8.38 54.56 15.68
N ASP A 722 9.64 54.76 16.01
CA ASP A 722 10.38 56.02 15.70
C ASP A 722 11.63 55.66 14.92
N GLY A 723 11.50 55.58 13.60
CA GLY A 723 12.52 55.02 12.70
C GLY A 723 12.83 53.55 13.02
N LEU A 724 14.04 53.25 13.46
CA LEU A 724 14.47 51.88 13.85
C LEU A 724 14.08 51.56 15.31
N GLY A 725 13.61 52.52 16.09
CA GLY A 725 13.18 52.32 17.47
C GLY A 725 11.76 51.78 17.57
N SER A 726 11.50 51.01 18.64
CA SER A 726 10.17 50.52 19.00
C SER A 726 9.96 50.71 20.48
N ARG A 727 8.84 51.34 20.86
CA ARG A 727 8.50 51.59 22.25
C ARG A 727 7.04 51.26 22.51
N ARG A 728 6.81 50.33 23.40
CA ARG A 728 5.48 50.05 23.92
C ARG A 728 5.13 51.05 25.01
N LEU A 729 3.92 51.61 24.94
CA LEU A 729 3.41 52.51 25.96
C LEU A 729 2.71 51.68 27.05
N SER A 730 2.81 52.16 28.31
CA SER A 730 2.01 51.60 29.39
C SER A 730 0.51 51.84 29.17
N ALA A 731 -0.37 51.04 29.75
CA ALA A 731 -1.81 51.19 29.64
C ALA A 731 -2.28 52.59 30.00
N ALA A 732 -1.72 53.23 31.07
CA ALA A 732 -2.03 54.59 31.47
C ALA A 732 -1.60 55.62 30.42
N GLN A 733 -0.45 55.43 29.76
CA GLN A 733 0.00 56.28 28.67
C GLN A 733 -0.86 56.14 27.42
N ALA A 734 -1.24 54.89 27.07
CA ALA A 734 -2.14 54.63 25.96
C ALA A 734 -3.53 55.26 26.19
N GLU A 735 -4.06 55.17 27.40
CA GLU A 735 -5.33 55.77 27.77
C GLU A 735 -5.32 57.31 27.74
N SER A 736 -4.17 57.92 28.02
CA SER A 736 -4.01 59.41 27.92
C SER A 736 -4.08 59.93 26.47
N LEU A 737 -3.91 59.07 25.47
CA LEU A 737 -4.03 59.39 24.05
C LEU A 737 -5.48 59.60 23.62
N LYS A 738 -6.43 58.91 24.27
CA LYS A 738 -7.88 59.01 24.04
C LYS A 738 -8.41 60.44 24.15
N CYS A 739 -7.86 61.20 25.06
CA CYS A 739 -8.28 62.62 25.29
C CYS A 739 -7.88 63.64 24.19
N ARG A 740 -7.02 63.18 23.23
CA ARG A 740 -6.57 64.01 22.11
C ARG A 740 -7.34 63.81 20.81
N MET A 741 -8.20 62.77 20.74
CA MET A 741 -8.99 62.39 19.56
C MET A 741 -10.42 62.97 19.57
N ARG A 742 -10.81 63.87 20.49
CA ARG A 742 -12.10 64.56 20.53
C ARG A 742 -12.04 65.91 19.90
#